data_baf6f2365a3a1c12641b26617fcb84e8
#
_entry.id   baf6f2365a3a1c12641b26617fcb84e8
#
_cell.length_a   1.000
_cell.length_b   1.000
_cell.length_c   1.000
_cell.angle_alpha   90.00
_cell.angle_beta   90.00
_cell.angle_gamma   90.00
#
_symmetry.space_group_name_H-M   'P 1'
#
loop_
_entity.id
_entity.type
_entity.pdbx_description
1 polymer ?
#
loop_
_entity_poly.entity_id
_entity_poly.type
_entity_poly.pdbx_seq_one_letter_code
_entity_poly.pdbx_strand_id
1 'polypeptide(L)'
;RFFLSTVSLPADGPYPLIIRPCETSIHEEYLIHVYPDRCELCAADTEGIRRGLIYLEDELQRRGGPFLPLGTLKRTPLVRTRISRCFYGPINRPPKCREELADDVDYYPEEYLNRLAHEGVNVLWMTINWFDTIPSKIIPEYGQNSAFRLEKLRRTVAKCERYGIRIYPFCIEPASLNRPEPVVQAAAKAHPELIGHNGSFCTSTEKGQAYVEEAVRTLFEEVPGLGGLIVIPVGERQTHCYSGAIPDGGSWPTKNNCPRCSKRKPYEVLWDTVSAMRRGMDAVNPEAEIVAWPYGQFICWGPEKTIEAAAHCPPGVILQHNFETGGQNLQLGKLRPTWDYWLSYVGPSDLFQGAATAAIKHGARAGAKLQVGCSHEVATTQVVPAPGRLYRKYSAIHELGVSAAMESWYFGTYPSLMTRAAGELSFAPFPKTNRDFLRSLAERDYGEYSEQVVDAWEWFEKGYHNYPTAHVFGYYGPMHDGPAWPLYLIPRRLPLASTWQIAYPPSGDYVGMCVTNGFTLAEMVTLCGRMADYWGRGVEVLKQVRKHFAWSPERVLDLNLAVALGLQFRSGYNILRFYQLREKLADAKAPAIKQRLLADLKALVRAEMKVTEELIPLAEADSRLGFHSEAEGYKYHPALLRWRLDQLKQLLTEEFPPIEKQAKQPGSLFPDYTGEAPTGPVCFAPKADLEPELTGRPVGGAWDEAPEQECANWLRHVFNPDRRRKCAYDPADHLPVDPADHDGRTTIWKALRTDDAILIGVTCKAGGRKSGEGEALQIYIEPTRTQPRRIFHISPSGVARCQQDDGYIPRENAGWTVETKVGKKEWSAVLRIPLDWLGQKPGQKPRPFRVNIIRQMPIASAPGGAECSWAKREPAQGRLVWGDLNPATDFGWLKPQ
;
A
#
# COMPACT_ATOMS: atom_id res chain seq x y z
N ARG A 1 16.26 16.98 30.70
CA ARG A 1 17.53 16.31 31.15
C ARG A 1 18.57 16.25 30.02
N PHE A 2 18.22 16.02 28.80
CA PHE A 2 19.20 15.94 27.68
C PHE A 2 19.84 17.31 27.40
N PHE A 3 19.03 18.37 27.33
CA PHE A 3 19.54 19.73 27.14
C PHE A 3 20.37 20.21 28.34
N LEU A 4 19.90 19.99 29.55
CA LEU A 4 20.62 20.33 30.79
C LEU A 4 21.91 19.51 31.03
N SER A 5 22.04 18.33 30.40
CA SER A 5 23.27 17.54 30.42
C SER A 5 24.31 17.95 29.39
N THR A 6 23.89 18.60 28.31
CA THR A 6 24.77 19.08 27.21
C THR A 6 25.22 20.52 27.37
N VAL A 7 24.44 21.34 28.07
CA VAL A 7 24.78 22.71 28.41
C VAL A 7 24.93 22.78 29.95
N SER A 8 26.14 22.93 30.42
CA SER A 8 26.42 23.11 31.88
C SER A 8 25.89 24.47 32.34
N LEU A 9 24.57 24.63 32.36
CA LEU A 9 23.94 25.79 32.99
C LEU A 9 23.92 25.58 34.51
N PRO A 10 24.35 26.56 35.30
CA PRO A 10 24.22 26.47 36.74
C PRO A 10 22.76 26.29 37.14
N ALA A 11 22.45 25.35 38.00
CA ALA A 11 21.09 25.12 38.50
C ALA A 11 20.51 26.35 39.21
N ASP A 12 21.36 27.25 39.65
CA ASP A 12 21.07 28.46 40.44
C ASP A 12 21.27 29.75 39.63
N GLY A 13 21.00 29.73 38.35
CA GLY A 13 21.07 30.92 37.47
C GLY A 13 20.11 32.04 37.93
N PRO A 14 20.44 33.34 37.65
CA PRO A 14 19.64 34.47 38.08
C PRO A 14 18.28 34.60 37.36
N TYR A 15 17.96 33.73 36.37
CA TYR A 15 16.72 33.76 35.61
C TYR A 15 15.90 32.48 35.86
N PRO A 16 14.88 32.53 36.76
CA PRO A 16 14.11 31.37 37.13
C PRO A 16 13.08 30.99 36.08
N LEU A 17 12.93 29.67 35.86
CA LEU A 17 11.78 29.08 35.18
C LEU A 17 10.78 28.60 36.26
N ILE A 18 9.61 29.24 36.31
CA ILE A 18 8.56 28.97 37.28
C ILE A 18 7.43 28.19 36.63
N ILE A 19 7.13 27.01 37.18
CA ILE A 19 5.99 26.20 36.70
C ILE A 19 4.80 26.49 37.60
N ARG A 20 3.65 26.84 37.01
CA ARG A 20 2.40 27.15 37.71
C ARG A 20 1.23 26.37 37.16
N PRO A 21 0.34 25.81 37.97
CA PRO A 21 -0.95 25.34 37.52
C PRO A 21 -1.79 26.53 37.05
N CYS A 22 -2.51 26.39 35.99
CA CYS A 22 -3.50 27.34 35.50
C CYS A 22 -4.63 26.60 34.79
N GLU A 23 -5.80 27.24 34.68
CA GLU A 23 -6.91 26.67 33.91
C GLU A 23 -6.59 26.74 32.42
N THR A 24 -6.65 25.56 31.76
CA THR A 24 -6.59 25.43 30.33
C THR A 24 -7.84 24.72 29.81
N SER A 25 -8.24 24.97 28.59
CA SER A 25 -9.50 24.46 28.02
C SER A 25 -9.37 23.06 27.44
N ILE A 26 -8.16 22.63 27.12
CA ILE A 26 -7.88 21.40 26.39
C ILE A 26 -6.64 20.72 26.98
N HIS A 27 -6.63 19.40 27.04
CA HIS A 27 -5.46 18.58 27.40
C HIS A 27 -4.26 18.93 26.50
N GLU A 28 -3.06 18.99 27.09
CA GLU A 28 -1.79 19.45 26.48
C GLU A 28 -1.72 20.96 26.13
N GLU A 29 -2.73 21.77 26.44
CA GLU A 29 -2.64 23.23 26.26
C GLU A 29 -1.69 23.84 27.28
N TYR A 30 -0.87 24.81 26.87
CA TYR A 30 0.05 25.51 27.76
C TYR A 30 0.23 26.98 27.39
N LEU A 31 0.66 27.79 28.37
CA LEU A 31 1.04 29.19 28.23
C LEU A 31 2.46 29.39 28.74
N ILE A 32 3.23 30.21 28.03
CA ILE A 32 4.56 30.63 28.43
C ILE A 32 4.56 32.15 28.50
N HIS A 33 4.93 32.68 29.67
CA HIS A 33 5.09 34.12 29.88
C HIS A 33 6.58 34.40 30.12
N VAL A 34 7.19 35.14 29.22
CA VAL A 34 8.61 35.55 29.31
C VAL A 34 8.68 36.99 29.77
N TYR A 35 9.20 37.19 30.95
CA TYR A 35 9.47 38.50 31.57
C TYR A 35 10.96 38.80 31.53
N PRO A 36 11.39 40.04 31.78
CA PRO A 36 12.80 40.39 31.86
C PRO A 36 13.59 39.68 32.97
N ASP A 37 12.90 39.21 34.02
CA ASP A 37 13.50 38.65 35.23
C ASP A 37 13.13 37.17 35.46
N ARG A 38 12.22 36.63 34.70
CA ARG A 38 11.75 35.21 34.85
C ARG A 38 10.98 34.71 33.62
N CYS A 39 10.87 33.40 33.54
CA CYS A 39 9.94 32.72 32.64
C CYS A 39 8.90 31.91 33.45
N GLU A 40 7.62 32.06 33.12
CA GLU A 40 6.55 31.27 33.74
C GLU A 40 5.93 30.35 32.69
N LEU A 41 5.82 29.03 33.04
CA LEU A 41 5.11 28.02 32.27
C LEU A 41 3.85 27.61 33.02
N CYS A 42 2.71 27.75 32.38
CA CYS A 42 1.40 27.45 32.96
C CYS A 42 0.66 26.39 32.15
N ALA A 43 0.09 25.37 32.82
CA ALA A 43 -0.83 24.40 32.23
C ALA A 43 -1.76 23.80 33.29
N ALA A 44 -2.87 23.17 32.88
CA ALA A 44 -3.77 22.47 33.77
C ALA A 44 -3.32 21.02 34.05
N ASP A 45 -2.56 20.44 33.15
CA ASP A 45 -2.15 19.03 33.19
C ASP A 45 -0.64 18.84 32.99
N THR A 46 -0.15 17.67 33.39
CA THR A 46 1.26 17.29 33.30
C THR A 46 1.76 17.32 31.84
N GLU A 47 0.89 16.96 30.89
CA GLU A 47 1.29 16.92 29.49
C GLU A 47 1.43 18.32 28.89
N GLY A 48 0.59 19.27 29.30
CA GLY A 48 0.78 20.69 28.99
C GLY A 48 2.11 21.23 29.51
N ILE A 49 2.48 20.91 30.78
CA ILE A 49 3.81 21.24 31.32
C ILE A 49 4.92 20.60 30.52
N ARG A 50 4.81 19.31 30.19
CA ARG A 50 5.79 18.59 29.37
C ARG A 50 5.98 19.23 27.99
N ARG A 51 4.88 19.53 27.29
CA ARG A 51 4.90 20.19 25.96
C ARG A 51 5.52 21.58 26.04
N GLY A 52 5.19 22.35 27.07
CA GLY A 52 5.78 23.65 27.30
C GLY A 52 7.29 23.61 27.56
N LEU A 53 7.77 22.62 28.33
CA LEU A 53 9.21 22.44 28.56
C LEU A 53 9.95 22.04 27.27
N ILE A 54 9.38 21.10 26.50
CA ILE A 54 9.91 20.69 25.19
C ILE A 54 9.96 21.92 24.24
N TYR A 55 8.90 22.70 24.19
CA TYR A 55 8.86 23.90 23.36
C TYR A 55 9.95 24.91 23.75
N LEU A 56 10.14 25.16 25.04
CA LEU A 56 11.21 26.06 25.52
C LEU A 56 12.60 25.55 25.14
N GLU A 57 12.85 24.24 25.30
CA GLU A 57 14.11 23.62 24.90
C GLU A 57 14.35 23.78 23.40
N ASP A 58 13.36 23.49 22.58
CA ASP A 58 13.43 23.64 21.11
C ASP A 58 13.64 25.09 20.70
N GLU A 59 12.98 26.03 21.36
CA GLU A 59 13.11 27.47 21.08
C GLU A 59 14.53 28.01 21.43
N LEU A 60 15.09 27.57 22.56
CA LEU A 60 16.46 27.92 22.94
C LEU A 60 17.49 27.37 21.93
N GLN A 61 17.28 26.13 21.45
CA GLN A 61 18.12 25.54 20.41
C GLN A 61 18.00 26.33 19.08
N ARG A 62 16.77 26.66 18.67
CA ARG A 62 16.50 27.43 17.45
C ARG A 62 17.19 28.78 17.44
N ARG A 63 17.29 29.43 18.60
CA ARG A 63 17.93 30.73 18.78
C ARG A 63 19.44 30.69 19.04
N GLY A 64 19.99 29.48 19.11
CA GLY A 64 21.41 29.27 19.33
C GLY A 64 21.90 29.74 20.72
N GLY A 65 21.01 29.75 21.72
CA GLY A 65 21.37 30.13 23.08
C GLY A 65 20.17 30.45 23.98
N PRO A 66 20.43 30.90 25.22
CA PRO A 66 19.41 31.14 26.23
C PRO A 66 18.60 32.43 25.96
N PHE A 67 18.13 32.60 24.73
CA PHE A 67 17.37 33.79 24.30
C PHE A 67 15.93 33.44 24.07
N LEU A 68 15.02 34.10 24.80
CA LEU A 68 13.57 33.97 24.61
C LEU A 68 12.99 35.36 24.31
N PRO A 69 12.02 35.50 23.38
CA PRO A 69 11.33 36.75 23.16
C PRO A 69 10.46 37.11 24.36
N LEU A 70 10.46 38.34 24.79
CA LEU A 70 9.55 38.84 25.82
C LEU A 70 8.11 38.77 25.33
N GLY A 71 7.20 38.41 26.24
CA GLY A 71 5.76 38.34 25.94
C GLY A 71 5.09 37.03 26.37
N THR A 72 3.91 36.79 25.81
CA THR A 72 3.09 35.64 26.13
C THR A 72 2.87 34.80 24.88
N LEU A 73 3.11 33.51 25.01
CA LEU A 73 2.79 32.50 24.01
C LEU A 73 1.75 31.55 24.58
N LYS A 74 0.69 31.29 23.84
CA LYS A 74 -0.27 30.22 24.11
C LYS A 74 -0.18 29.19 22.99
N ARG A 75 -0.06 27.90 23.33
CA ARG A 75 -0.09 26.80 22.38
C ARG A 75 -1.26 25.88 22.71
N THR A 76 -2.14 25.65 21.77
CA THR A 76 -3.34 24.81 21.93
C THR A 76 -3.31 23.69 20.91
N PRO A 77 -3.42 22.40 21.30
CA PRO A 77 -3.44 21.30 20.35
C PRO A 77 -4.72 21.32 19.51
N LEU A 78 -4.57 21.47 18.21
CA LEU A 78 -5.62 21.36 17.20
C LEU A 78 -5.82 19.88 16.82
N VAL A 79 -4.74 19.14 16.61
CA VAL A 79 -4.73 17.69 16.47
C VAL A 79 -4.33 17.09 17.83
N ARG A 80 -5.35 16.61 18.58
CA ARG A 80 -5.18 16.14 19.98
C ARG A 80 -4.50 14.78 20.06
N THR A 81 -4.75 13.90 19.09
CA THR A 81 -4.26 12.52 19.05
C THR A 81 -3.37 12.37 17.83
N ARG A 82 -2.05 12.31 18.07
CA ARG A 82 -0.99 12.25 17.04
C ARG A 82 -0.32 10.89 17.10
N ILE A 83 -0.77 10.02 16.19
CA ILE A 83 -0.52 8.58 16.22
C ILE A 83 0.62 8.23 15.27
N SER A 84 1.67 7.57 15.80
CA SER A 84 2.73 6.99 14.98
C SER A 84 2.92 5.51 15.35
N ARG A 85 3.89 4.85 14.74
CA ARG A 85 4.31 3.49 15.07
C ARG A 85 5.76 3.50 15.50
N CYS A 86 6.12 2.59 16.42
CA CYS A 86 7.51 2.38 16.73
C CYS A 86 8.29 1.94 15.49
N PHE A 87 9.29 2.73 15.07
CA PHE A 87 10.13 2.43 13.91
C PHE A 87 10.85 1.09 14.02
N TYR A 88 11.30 0.74 15.21
CA TYR A 88 12.04 -0.50 15.47
C TYR A 88 11.16 -1.73 15.68
N GLY A 89 9.85 -1.53 15.92
CA GLY A 89 8.91 -2.63 16.14
C GLY A 89 8.82 -3.55 14.93
N PRO A 90 8.94 -4.88 15.11
CA PRO A 90 8.90 -5.83 14.02
C PRO A 90 7.49 -5.99 13.45
N ILE A 91 7.43 -6.53 12.25
CA ILE A 91 6.19 -7.02 11.63
C ILE A 91 6.34 -8.53 11.54
N ASN A 92 5.40 -9.31 12.08
CA ASN A 92 5.50 -10.78 12.08
C ASN A 92 5.36 -11.35 10.67
N ARG A 93 6.36 -11.11 9.82
CA ARG A 93 6.48 -11.61 8.44
C ARG A 93 7.97 -11.79 8.07
N PRO A 94 8.28 -12.58 7.01
CA PRO A 94 9.65 -12.70 6.49
C PRO A 94 10.27 -11.32 6.13
N PRO A 95 11.60 -11.15 6.31
CA PRO A 95 12.56 -12.18 6.70
C PRO A 95 12.67 -12.43 8.20
N LYS A 96 12.24 -11.51 9.05
CA LYS A 96 12.50 -11.60 10.50
C LYS A 96 11.55 -12.54 11.23
N CYS A 97 10.26 -12.57 10.87
CA CYS A 97 9.21 -13.39 11.51
C CYS A 97 9.20 -13.23 13.04
N ARG A 98 9.32 -12.01 13.55
CA ARG A 98 9.36 -11.69 14.98
C ARG A 98 8.04 -11.11 15.45
N GLU A 99 7.61 -11.54 16.62
CA GLU A 99 6.43 -10.98 17.29
C GLU A 99 6.88 -10.02 18.41
N GLU A 100 6.47 -8.77 18.32
CA GLU A 100 6.91 -7.70 19.21
C GLU A 100 6.68 -8.01 20.71
N LEU A 101 5.54 -8.63 21.03
CA LEU A 101 5.19 -8.99 22.40
C LEU A 101 5.73 -10.35 22.86
N ALA A 102 6.24 -11.18 21.92
CA ALA A 102 6.69 -12.53 22.24
C ALA A 102 8.21 -12.67 22.40
N ASP A 103 8.99 -11.75 21.85
CA ASP A 103 10.45 -11.77 22.01
C ASP A 103 10.94 -10.89 23.18
N ASP A 104 12.19 -11.06 23.61
CA ASP A 104 12.80 -10.33 24.74
C ASP A 104 13.58 -9.08 24.27
N VAL A 105 13.27 -8.53 23.09
CA VAL A 105 13.91 -7.32 22.58
C VAL A 105 13.14 -6.08 23.03
N ASP A 106 13.86 -5.09 23.58
CA ASP A 106 13.31 -3.76 23.80
C ASP A 106 13.38 -2.93 22.53
N TYR A 107 12.22 -2.71 21.90
CA TYR A 107 12.08 -1.94 20.68
C TYR A 107 11.91 -0.43 20.89
N TYR A 108 11.90 0.04 22.16
CA TYR A 108 11.61 1.42 22.52
C TYR A 108 12.79 2.08 23.24
N PRO A 109 13.93 2.37 22.56
CA PRO A 109 15.03 3.11 23.16
C PRO A 109 14.57 4.46 23.73
N GLU A 110 15.12 4.86 24.87
CA GLU A 110 14.70 6.10 25.54
C GLU A 110 14.98 7.34 24.70
N GLU A 111 16.11 7.38 24.01
CA GLU A 111 16.49 8.48 23.12
C GLU A 111 15.50 8.63 21.94
N TYR A 112 15.00 7.50 21.44
CA TYR A 112 13.99 7.47 20.41
C TYR A 112 12.65 8.04 20.91
N LEU A 113 12.21 7.61 22.10
CA LEU A 113 10.97 8.12 22.71
C LEU A 113 11.07 9.63 23.01
N ASN A 114 12.23 10.06 23.55
CA ASN A 114 12.48 11.48 23.78
C ASN A 114 12.38 12.29 22.50
N ARG A 115 12.99 11.81 21.41
CA ARG A 115 12.93 12.47 20.11
C ARG A 115 11.52 12.54 19.54
N LEU A 116 10.74 11.45 19.65
CA LEU A 116 9.32 11.48 19.25
C LEU A 116 8.49 12.49 20.05
N ALA A 117 8.77 12.62 21.36
CA ALA A 117 8.11 13.62 22.20
C ALA A 117 8.42 15.04 21.74
N HIS A 118 9.67 15.34 21.35
CA HIS A 118 10.06 16.63 20.74
C HIS A 118 9.38 16.86 19.38
N GLU A 119 9.09 15.80 18.62
CA GLU A 119 8.40 15.89 17.34
C GLU A 119 6.86 15.90 17.47
N GLY A 120 6.35 16.00 18.68
CA GLY A 120 4.93 16.18 18.97
C GLY A 120 4.10 14.88 19.01
N VAL A 121 4.68 13.71 18.75
CA VAL A 121 3.99 12.42 18.86
C VAL A 121 3.53 12.17 20.29
N ASN A 122 2.27 11.76 20.49
CA ASN A 122 1.72 11.42 21.80
C ASN A 122 1.04 10.04 21.87
N VAL A 123 1.03 9.30 20.74
CA VAL A 123 0.52 7.92 20.66
C VAL A 123 1.42 7.07 19.80
N LEU A 124 1.76 5.87 20.27
CA LEU A 124 2.36 4.80 19.48
C LEU A 124 1.42 3.61 19.42
N TRP A 125 1.26 3.01 18.23
CA TRP A 125 0.49 1.79 18.11
C TRP A 125 1.37 0.57 17.91
N MET A 126 0.89 -0.59 18.38
CA MET A 126 1.48 -1.92 18.19
C MET A 126 0.39 -2.95 17.87
N THR A 127 0.72 -3.94 17.05
CA THR A 127 -0.25 -4.97 16.66
C THR A 127 -0.44 -6.01 17.74
N ILE A 128 -1.70 -6.33 18.07
CA ILE A 128 -2.08 -7.47 18.90
C ILE A 128 -3.12 -8.35 18.19
N ASN A 129 -3.14 -9.65 18.52
CA ASN A 129 -4.27 -10.54 18.23
C ASN A 129 -4.93 -10.91 19.57
N TRP A 130 -6.25 -10.81 19.65
CA TRP A 130 -6.95 -11.10 20.92
C TRP A 130 -6.81 -12.57 21.33
N PHE A 131 -6.92 -13.49 20.38
CA PHE A 131 -6.86 -14.93 20.65
C PHE A 131 -5.49 -15.39 21.24
N ASP A 132 -4.40 -14.64 21.03
CA ASP A 132 -3.08 -14.93 21.59
C ASP A 132 -2.79 -14.12 22.86
N THR A 133 -3.41 -12.95 23.02
CA THR A 133 -3.01 -11.94 24.00
C THR A 133 -4.01 -11.79 25.14
N ILE A 134 -5.30 -12.06 24.92
CA ILE A 134 -6.34 -11.73 25.90
C ILE A 134 -7.01 -13.01 26.40
N PRO A 135 -6.92 -13.36 27.69
CA PRO A 135 -7.67 -14.47 28.25
C PRO A 135 -9.17 -14.15 28.29
N SER A 136 -10.01 -15.12 27.96
CA SER A 136 -11.46 -14.97 27.95
C SER A 136 -12.16 -16.06 28.74
N LYS A 137 -13.20 -15.71 29.49
CA LYS A 137 -14.12 -16.65 30.14
C LYS A 137 -15.21 -17.15 29.19
N ILE A 138 -15.53 -16.34 28.16
CA ILE A 138 -16.58 -16.64 27.16
C ILE A 138 -16.06 -17.56 26.07
N ILE A 139 -14.79 -17.40 25.68
CA ILE A 139 -14.07 -18.26 24.73
C ILE A 139 -12.79 -18.74 25.40
N PRO A 140 -12.85 -19.78 26.27
CA PRO A 140 -11.72 -20.22 27.10
C PRO A 140 -10.51 -20.74 26.30
N GLU A 141 -10.68 -21.02 25.02
CA GLU A 141 -9.59 -21.38 24.12
C GLU A 141 -8.59 -20.24 23.92
N TYR A 142 -9.02 -18.98 24.08
CA TYR A 142 -8.21 -17.80 23.79
C TYR A 142 -7.34 -17.38 25.00
N GLY A 143 -6.19 -16.80 24.71
CA GLY A 143 -5.29 -16.19 25.71
C GLY A 143 -4.63 -17.14 26.68
N GLN A 144 -4.59 -18.47 26.43
CA GLN A 144 -4.06 -19.47 27.36
C GLN A 144 -2.59 -19.24 27.74
N ASN A 145 -1.80 -18.57 26.90
CA ASN A 145 -0.39 -18.27 27.13
C ASN A 145 -0.12 -16.76 27.03
N SER A 146 -1.03 -15.92 27.50
CA SER A 146 -0.97 -14.47 27.33
C SER A 146 -0.09 -13.74 28.35
N ALA A 147 0.21 -14.35 29.49
CA ALA A 147 0.84 -13.66 30.64
C ALA A 147 2.14 -12.92 30.28
N PHE A 148 3.03 -13.53 29.51
CA PHE A 148 4.29 -12.87 29.11
C PHE A 148 4.07 -11.71 28.12
N ARG A 149 3.05 -11.80 27.24
CA ARG A 149 2.69 -10.73 26.31
C ARG A 149 2.11 -9.53 27.05
N LEU A 150 1.22 -9.78 27.98
CA LEU A 150 0.61 -8.76 28.83
C LEU A 150 1.66 -8.07 29.70
N GLU A 151 2.61 -8.84 30.27
CA GLU A 151 3.70 -8.28 31.06
C GLU A 151 4.62 -7.38 30.23
N LYS A 152 4.98 -7.81 29.01
CA LYS A 152 5.77 -6.97 28.11
C LYS A 152 5.01 -5.70 27.71
N LEU A 153 3.70 -5.82 27.44
CA LEU A 153 2.87 -4.69 27.13
C LEU A 153 2.82 -3.68 28.28
N ARG A 154 2.63 -4.13 29.54
CA ARG A 154 2.66 -3.27 30.75
C ARG A 154 3.99 -2.50 30.85
N ARG A 155 5.12 -3.19 30.68
CA ARG A 155 6.46 -2.55 30.73
C ARG A 155 6.62 -1.50 29.62
N THR A 156 6.13 -1.79 28.40
CA THR A 156 6.18 -0.86 27.28
C THR A 156 5.30 0.37 27.55
N VAL A 157 4.07 0.19 28.04
CA VAL A 157 3.18 1.28 28.43
C VAL A 157 3.83 2.19 29.47
N ALA A 158 4.29 1.63 30.58
CA ALA A 158 4.95 2.39 31.66
C ALA A 158 6.21 3.15 31.20
N LYS A 159 6.96 2.57 30.23
CA LYS A 159 8.13 3.23 29.66
C LYS A 159 7.74 4.42 28.78
N CYS A 160 6.78 4.25 27.87
CA CYS A 160 6.33 5.29 26.94
C CYS A 160 5.65 6.46 27.65
N GLU A 161 4.88 6.18 28.71
CA GLU A 161 4.19 7.18 29.53
C GLU A 161 5.16 8.21 30.14
N ARG A 162 6.38 7.82 30.49
CA ARG A 162 7.40 8.75 30.97
C ARG A 162 7.76 9.86 30.00
N TYR A 163 7.47 9.65 28.70
CA TYR A 163 7.70 10.60 27.60
C TYR A 163 6.41 11.28 27.13
N GLY A 164 5.28 11.07 27.82
CA GLY A 164 3.97 11.58 27.40
C GLY A 164 3.43 10.87 26.16
N ILE A 165 3.87 9.64 25.91
CA ILE A 165 3.45 8.82 24.76
C ILE A 165 2.59 7.67 25.27
N ARG A 166 1.35 7.62 24.84
CA ARG A 166 0.39 6.56 25.16
C ARG A 166 0.53 5.40 24.16
N ILE A 167 0.24 4.18 24.60
CA ILE A 167 0.19 3.00 23.72
C ILE A 167 -1.25 2.68 23.37
N TYR A 168 -1.51 2.53 22.06
CA TYR A 168 -2.78 2.04 21.54
C TYR A 168 -2.56 0.69 20.86
N PRO A 169 -3.01 -0.42 21.43
CA PRO A 169 -3.07 -1.69 20.72
C PRO A 169 -3.88 -1.54 19.41
N PHE A 170 -3.28 -2.03 18.32
CA PHE A 170 -3.88 -2.06 17.00
C PHE A 170 -4.36 -3.47 16.71
N CYS A 171 -5.61 -3.63 16.30
CA CYS A 171 -6.18 -4.95 16.07
C CYS A 171 -7.17 -4.97 14.88
N ILE A 172 -7.29 -6.14 14.26
CA ILE A 172 -8.31 -6.46 13.25
C ILE A 172 -9.22 -7.52 13.87
N GLU A 173 -10.11 -7.07 14.74
CA GLU A 173 -10.90 -7.90 15.65
C GLU A 173 -12.40 -7.51 15.66
N PRO A 174 -13.29 -8.43 16.08
CA PRO A 174 -13.01 -9.81 16.47
C PRO A 174 -12.57 -10.67 15.28
N ALA A 175 -11.57 -11.52 15.47
CA ALA A 175 -11.02 -12.34 14.40
C ALA A 175 -12.08 -13.29 13.83
N SER A 176 -12.11 -13.46 12.50
CA SER A 176 -13.02 -14.44 11.88
C SER A 176 -12.70 -15.87 12.32
N LEU A 177 -13.73 -16.69 12.46
CA LEU A 177 -13.61 -18.06 12.96
C LEU A 177 -13.17 -19.09 11.89
N ASN A 178 -12.96 -18.66 10.65
CA ASN A 178 -12.39 -19.47 9.58
C ASN A 178 -10.86 -19.36 9.45
N ARG A 179 -10.20 -18.67 10.37
CA ARG A 179 -8.74 -18.54 10.38
C ARG A 179 -8.05 -19.88 10.65
N PRO A 180 -6.85 -20.12 10.10
CA PRO A 180 -6.16 -21.41 10.18
C PRO A 180 -5.46 -21.68 11.52
N GLU A 181 -5.37 -20.70 12.42
CA GLU A 181 -4.73 -20.87 13.72
C GLU A 181 -5.45 -21.94 14.56
N PRO A 182 -4.73 -22.95 15.13
CA PRO A 182 -5.35 -24.05 15.85
C PRO A 182 -6.29 -23.61 16.97
N VAL A 183 -5.93 -22.54 17.70
CA VAL A 183 -6.75 -21.99 18.79
C VAL A 183 -8.06 -21.39 18.25
N VAL A 184 -8.05 -20.76 17.07
CA VAL A 184 -9.26 -20.21 16.45
C VAL A 184 -10.15 -21.33 15.91
N GLN A 185 -9.56 -22.39 15.34
CA GLN A 185 -10.31 -23.57 14.89
C GLN A 185 -10.95 -24.34 16.06
N ALA A 186 -10.26 -24.43 17.20
CA ALA A 186 -10.83 -25.00 18.43
C ALA A 186 -12.04 -24.18 18.92
N ALA A 187 -11.90 -22.86 18.97
CA ALA A 187 -12.99 -21.95 19.35
C ALA A 187 -14.17 -22.02 18.37
N ALA A 188 -13.92 -22.08 17.07
CA ALA A 188 -14.97 -22.22 16.06
C ALA A 188 -15.77 -23.53 16.23
N LYS A 189 -15.10 -24.62 16.60
CA LYS A 189 -15.74 -25.89 16.88
C LYS A 189 -16.56 -25.91 18.18
N ALA A 190 -16.05 -25.25 19.22
CA ALA A 190 -16.71 -25.15 20.52
C ALA A 190 -17.90 -24.15 20.53
N HIS A 191 -17.86 -23.13 19.68
CA HIS A 191 -18.81 -22.02 19.65
C HIS A 191 -19.41 -21.78 18.25
N PRO A 192 -20.08 -22.78 17.61
CA PRO A 192 -20.63 -22.66 16.26
C PRO A 192 -21.69 -21.57 16.13
N GLU A 193 -22.36 -21.17 17.22
CA GLU A 193 -23.31 -20.06 17.25
C GLU A 193 -22.68 -18.68 16.96
N LEU A 194 -21.38 -18.54 17.15
CA LEU A 194 -20.63 -17.32 16.83
C LEU A 194 -20.22 -17.21 15.36
N ILE A 195 -20.39 -18.30 14.59
CA ILE A 195 -20.04 -18.30 13.17
C ILE A 195 -21.13 -17.54 12.39
N GLY A 196 -20.69 -16.57 11.61
CA GLY A 196 -21.51 -15.72 10.77
C GLY A 196 -21.26 -15.88 9.28
N HIS A 197 -21.46 -14.81 8.52
CA HIS A 197 -21.27 -14.80 7.07
C HIS A 197 -19.85 -15.22 6.65
N ASN A 198 -19.74 -16.25 5.82
CA ASN A 198 -18.44 -16.76 5.32
C ASN A 198 -17.39 -17.04 6.42
N GLY A 199 -17.84 -17.49 7.60
CA GLY A 199 -16.93 -17.77 8.72
C GLY A 199 -16.51 -16.56 9.55
N SER A 200 -17.06 -15.38 9.27
CA SER A 200 -16.84 -14.18 10.10
C SER A 200 -17.38 -14.39 11.53
N PHE A 201 -16.92 -13.58 12.46
CA PHE A 201 -17.43 -13.56 13.83
C PHE A 201 -18.79 -12.85 13.88
N CYS A 202 -19.84 -13.50 14.37
CA CYS A 202 -21.16 -12.88 14.43
C CYS A 202 -21.38 -12.11 15.72
N THR A 203 -21.25 -10.80 15.64
CA THR A 203 -21.50 -9.88 16.75
C THR A 203 -22.98 -9.56 17.00
N SER A 204 -23.91 -10.13 16.20
CA SER A 204 -25.35 -10.00 16.43
C SER A 204 -25.93 -11.11 17.34
N THR A 205 -25.10 -11.79 18.13
CA THR A 205 -25.49 -12.69 19.22
C THR A 205 -25.14 -12.04 20.55
N GLU A 206 -25.93 -12.33 21.60
CA GLU A 206 -25.62 -11.86 22.96
C GLU A 206 -24.24 -12.30 23.40
N LYS A 207 -23.89 -13.57 23.17
CA LYS A 207 -22.56 -14.11 23.47
C LYS A 207 -21.45 -13.42 22.69
N GLY A 208 -21.68 -13.09 21.40
CA GLY A 208 -20.71 -12.36 20.58
C GLY A 208 -20.48 -10.93 21.07
N GLN A 209 -21.55 -10.21 21.46
CA GLN A 209 -21.43 -8.90 22.08
C GLN A 209 -20.70 -8.97 23.43
N ALA A 210 -21.11 -9.94 24.28
CA ALA A 210 -20.48 -10.13 25.60
C ALA A 210 -18.97 -10.45 25.47
N TYR A 211 -18.58 -11.28 24.50
CA TYR A 211 -17.17 -11.58 24.25
C TYR A 211 -16.38 -10.34 23.82
N VAL A 212 -16.91 -9.55 22.90
CA VAL A 212 -16.20 -8.34 22.44
C VAL A 212 -16.02 -7.34 23.57
N GLU A 213 -17.04 -7.17 24.41
CA GLU A 213 -16.99 -6.33 25.61
C GLU A 213 -16.01 -6.87 26.66
N GLU A 214 -16.08 -8.18 26.97
CA GLU A 214 -15.17 -8.85 27.89
C GLU A 214 -13.71 -8.71 27.45
N ALA A 215 -13.41 -8.97 26.17
CA ALA A 215 -12.05 -8.95 25.66
C ALA A 215 -11.38 -7.58 25.86
N VAL A 216 -12.09 -6.49 25.52
CA VAL A 216 -11.57 -5.13 25.68
C VAL A 216 -11.47 -4.77 27.17
N ARG A 217 -12.47 -5.09 27.99
CA ARG A 217 -12.41 -4.87 29.43
C ARG A 217 -11.22 -5.60 30.05
N THR A 218 -11.03 -6.87 29.77
CA THR A 218 -9.91 -7.67 30.28
C THR A 218 -8.56 -7.07 29.87
N LEU A 219 -8.43 -6.62 28.60
CA LEU A 219 -7.19 -5.97 28.14
C LEU A 219 -6.85 -4.73 28.96
N PHE A 220 -7.82 -3.88 29.25
CA PHE A 220 -7.60 -2.66 30.03
C PHE A 220 -7.43 -2.92 31.52
N GLU A 221 -8.07 -3.96 32.08
CA GLU A 221 -7.83 -4.43 33.45
C GLU A 221 -6.42 -4.98 33.62
N GLU A 222 -5.95 -5.80 32.67
CA GLU A 222 -4.63 -6.43 32.70
C GLU A 222 -3.48 -5.46 32.43
N VAL A 223 -3.75 -4.39 31.68
CA VAL A 223 -2.74 -3.40 31.27
C VAL A 223 -3.22 -1.98 31.60
N PRO A 224 -3.18 -1.58 32.88
CA PRO A 224 -3.46 -0.20 33.29
C PRO A 224 -2.53 0.79 32.57
N GLY A 225 -3.05 1.96 32.22
CA GLY A 225 -2.29 3.00 31.52
C GLY A 225 -2.37 2.91 29.98
N LEU A 226 -3.09 1.93 29.40
CA LEU A 226 -3.42 1.97 27.99
C LEU A 226 -4.23 3.24 27.66
N GLY A 227 -3.76 4.00 26.67
CA GLY A 227 -4.41 5.26 26.27
C GLY A 227 -5.59 5.08 25.33
N GLY A 228 -5.72 3.93 24.69
CA GLY A 228 -6.78 3.66 23.73
C GLY A 228 -6.63 2.38 22.94
N LEU A 229 -7.46 2.23 21.89
CA LEU A 229 -7.49 1.07 21.00
C LEU A 229 -7.69 1.56 19.56
N ILE A 230 -6.96 0.98 18.61
CA ILE A 230 -7.19 1.18 17.16
C ILE A 230 -7.74 -0.12 16.59
N VAL A 231 -8.90 -0.05 15.92
CA VAL A 231 -9.53 -1.22 15.32
C VAL A 231 -9.79 -1.02 13.84
N ILE A 232 -9.53 -2.06 13.02
CA ILE A 232 -10.01 -2.15 11.64
C ILE A 232 -11.24 -3.08 11.62
N PRO A 233 -12.45 -2.53 11.71
CA PRO A 233 -13.66 -3.35 11.71
C PRO A 233 -14.09 -3.78 10.30
N VAL A 234 -13.67 -3.07 9.25
CA VAL A 234 -13.86 -3.39 7.83
C VAL A 234 -12.54 -3.21 7.10
N GLY A 235 -12.00 -4.26 6.51
CA GLY A 235 -10.68 -4.21 5.87
C GLY A 235 -10.35 -5.47 5.07
N GLU A 236 -9.06 -5.76 4.96
CA GLU A 236 -8.53 -6.91 4.21
C GLU A 236 -8.83 -8.26 4.87
N ARG A 237 -9.08 -8.26 6.17
CA ARG A 237 -9.40 -9.46 6.94
C ARG A 237 -10.82 -9.39 7.44
N GLN A 238 -11.49 -10.54 7.42
CA GLN A 238 -12.85 -10.63 7.95
C GLN A 238 -12.86 -10.46 9.48
N THR A 239 -13.81 -9.67 9.96
CA THR A 239 -14.15 -9.48 11.37
C THR A 239 -15.62 -9.85 11.55
N HIS A 240 -16.55 -8.89 11.63
CA HIS A 240 -17.99 -9.14 11.72
C HIS A 240 -18.63 -9.47 10.35
N CYS A 241 -19.92 -9.81 10.34
CA CYS A 241 -20.64 -10.30 9.15
C CYS A 241 -20.74 -9.31 7.96
N TYR A 242 -20.44 -8.06 8.15
CA TYR A 242 -20.39 -7.03 7.11
C TYR A 242 -19.00 -6.40 6.98
N SER A 243 -17.95 -7.04 7.47
CA SER A 243 -16.58 -6.56 7.31
C SER A 243 -16.04 -6.64 5.88
N GLY A 244 -16.72 -7.31 4.98
CA GLY A 244 -16.44 -7.41 3.55
C GLY A 244 -17.50 -6.73 2.69
N ALA A 245 -17.66 -7.22 1.45
CA ALA A 245 -18.62 -6.70 0.48
C ALA A 245 -20.08 -6.84 0.96
N ILE A 246 -20.90 -5.88 0.57
CA ILE A 246 -22.33 -5.83 0.91
C ILE A 246 -23.21 -5.90 -0.35
N PRO A 247 -24.53 -6.26 -0.25
CA PRO A 247 -25.40 -6.49 -1.42
C PRO A 247 -25.52 -5.32 -2.37
N ASP A 248 -25.62 -4.10 -1.83
CA ASP A 248 -25.91 -2.90 -2.61
C ASP A 248 -24.73 -1.92 -2.64
N GLY A 249 -23.50 -2.41 -2.50
CA GLY A 249 -22.35 -1.53 -2.41
C GLY A 249 -21.03 -2.14 -2.86
N GLY A 250 -20.08 -1.26 -3.13
CA GLY A 250 -18.70 -1.60 -3.45
C GLY A 250 -18.51 -2.26 -4.81
N SER A 251 -17.29 -2.70 -5.03
CA SER A 251 -16.88 -3.34 -6.29
C SER A 251 -17.37 -4.79 -6.43
N TRP A 252 -17.81 -5.42 -5.35
CA TRP A 252 -18.14 -6.86 -5.28
C TRP A 252 -19.39 -7.12 -4.43
N PRO A 253 -20.59 -6.79 -4.90
CA PRO A 253 -21.82 -7.03 -4.16
C PRO A 253 -21.93 -8.51 -3.75
N THR A 254 -22.08 -8.77 -2.46
CA THR A 254 -22.18 -10.14 -1.92
C THR A 254 -23.35 -10.23 -0.94
N LYS A 255 -24.29 -11.13 -1.18
CA LYS A 255 -25.41 -11.37 -0.29
C LYS A 255 -24.94 -11.97 1.03
N ASN A 256 -25.31 -11.33 2.14
CA ASN A 256 -25.00 -11.84 3.47
C ASN A 256 -25.81 -13.11 3.77
N ASN A 257 -25.15 -14.22 4.07
CA ASN A 257 -25.79 -15.51 4.36
C ASN A 257 -26.00 -15.78 5.86
N CYS A 258 -25.61 -14.85 6.74
CA CYS A 258 -25.88 -15.00 8.17
C CYS A 258 -27.38 -14.75 8.45
N PRO A 259 -28.12 -15.71 9.08
CA PRO A 259 -29.56 -15.56 9.30
C PRO A 259 -29.94 -14.42 10.23
N ARG A 260 -29.00 -13.96 11.06
CA ARG A 260 -29.19 -12.83 11.99
C ARG A 260 -28.88 -11.49 11.32
N CYS A 261 -27.65 -11.37 10.75
CA CYS A 261 -27.17 -10.10 10.20
C CYS A 261 -27.82 -9.75 8.86
N SER A 262 -28.27 -10.73 8.05
CA SER A 262 -28.92 -10.46 6.76
C SER A 262 -30.21 -9.61 6.84
N LYS A 263 -30.78 -9.49 8.05
CA LYS A 263 -31.97 -8.68 8.33
C LYS A 263 -31.67 -7.29 8.88
N ARG A 264 -30.39 -6.95 9.02
CA ARG A 264 -29.88 -5.70 9.60
C ARG A 264 -29.15 -4.86 8.58
N LYS A 265 -29.06 -3.57 8.79
CA LYS A 265 -28.23 -2.69 7.97
C LYS A 265 -26.74 -2.90 8.29
N PRO A 266 -25.84 -2.81 7.30
CA PRO A 266 -24.42 -3.02 7.51
C PRO A 266 -23.80 -2.15 8.61
N TYR A 267 -24.16 -0.86 8.64
CA TYR A 267 -23.64 0.07 9.64
C TYR A 267 -24.13 -0.23 11.07
N GLU A 268 -25.31 -0.81 11.24
CA GLU A 268 -25.81 -1.22 12.56
C GLU A 268 -24.90 -2.30 13.17
N VAL A 269 -24.52 -3.31 12.36
CA VAL A 269 -23.62 -4.39 12.82
C VAL A 269 -22.22 -3.88 13.08
N LEU A 270 -21.72 -2.98 12.24
CA LEU A 270 -20.45 -2.30 12.43
C LEU A 270 -20.41 -1.55 13.78
N TRP A 271 -21.36 -0.66 13.99
CA TRP A 271 -21.33 0.22 15.17
C TRP A 271 -21.71 -0.49 16.45
N ASP A 272 -22.54 -1.53 16.42
CA ASP A 272 -22.76 -2.39 17.58
C ASP A 272 -21.48 -3.10 18.01
N THR A 273 -20.67 -3.55 17.04
CA THR A 273 -19.37 -4.19 17.33
C THR A 273 -18.42 -3.20 18.01
N VAL A 274 -18.29 -1.99 17.46
CA VAL A 274 -17.42 -0.95 18.04
C VAL A 274 -17.96 -0.45 19.38
N SER A 275 -19.29 -0.35 19.54
CA SER A 275 -19.93 0.04 20.79
C SER A 275 -19.71 -0.99 21.91
N ALA A 276 -19.67 -2.29 21.59
CA ALA A 276 -19.33 -3.32 22.56
C ALA A 276 -17.88 -3.15 23.05
N MET A 277 -16.94 -2.86 22.13
CA MET A 277 -15.55 -2.53 22.50
C MET A 277 -15.49 -1.30 23.42
N ARG A 278 -16.24 -0.26 23.08
CA ARG A 278 -16.32 0.97 23.88
C ARG A 278 -16.85 0.72 25.29
N ARG A 279 -17.93 -0.08 25.44
CA ARG A 279 -18.46 -0.44 26.77
C ARG A 279 -17.41 -1.19 27.61
N GLY A 280 -16.69 -2.13 27.02
CA GLY A 280 -15.60 -2.83 27.70
C GLY A 280 -14.49 -1.89 28.16
N MET A 281 -14.14 -0.90 27.33
CA MET A 281 -13.16 0.13 27.66
C MET A 281 -13.67 1.07 28.76
N ASP A 282 -14.90 1.59 28.64
CA ASP A 282 -15.51 2.51 29.61
C ASP A 282 -15.64 1.93 31.01
N ALA A 283 -15.83 0.63 31.11
CA ALA A 283 -15.93 -0.05 32.41
C ALA A 283 -14.62 0.03 33.23
N VAL A 284 -13.48 0.31 32.58
CA VAL A 284 -12.15 0.36 33.23
C VAL A 284 -11.52 1.74 33.12
N ASN A 285 -11.51 2.32 31.90
CA ASN A 285 -10.90 3.62 31.64
C ASN A 285 -11.76 4.43 30.66
N PRO A 286 -12.72 5.25 31.14
CA PRO A 286 -13.58 6.06 30.28
C PRO A 286 -12.85 7.18 29.51
N GLU A 287 -11.64 7.56 29.95
CA GLU A 287 -10.81 8.57 29.27
C GLU A 287 -10.00 7.98 28.08
N ALA A 288 -9.94 6.65 27.98
CA ALA A 288 -9.27 6.00 26.86
C ALA A 288 -10.01 6.23 25.54
N GLU A 289 -9.28 6.32 24.46
CA GLU A 289 -9.82 6.61 23.12
C GLU A 289 -9.99 5.35 22.27
N ILE A 290 -11.10 5.23 21.55
CA ILE A 290 -11.26 4.19 20.53
C ILE A 290 -11.21 4.84 19.13
N VAL A 291 -10.28 4.37 18.29
CA VAL A 291 -10.12 4.78 16.90
C VAL A 291 -10.65 3.66 16.02
N ALA A 292 -11.82 3.87 15.43
CA ALA A 292 -12.39 2.96 14.45
C ALA A 292 -11.92 3.37 13.05
N TRP A 293 -11.12 2.50 12.42
CA TRP A 293 -10.59 2.72 11.09
C TRP A 293 -11.14 1.68 10.11
N PRO A 294 -12.30 1.90 9.48
CA PRO A 294 -12.87 0.98 8.48
C PRO A 294 -12.10 1.09 7.15
N TYR A 295 -10.86 0.62 7.15
CA TYR A 295 -9.84 0.77 6.09
C TYR A 295 -10.32 0.35 4.70
N GLY A 296 -10.96 -0.83 4.60
CA GLY A 296 -11.45 -1.37 3.33
C GLY A 296 -12.89 -0.98 2.97
N GLN A 297 -13.56 -0.19 3.77
CA GLN A 297 -15.00 0.08 3.63
C GLN A 297 -15.35 0.68 2.26
N PHE A 298 -14.56 1.60 1.75
CA PHE A 298 -14.78 2.20 0.44
C PHE A 298 -14.84 1.16 -0.70
N ILE A 299 -13.94 0.17 -0.66
CA ILE A 299 -13.90 -0.90 -1.68
C ILE A 299 -15.10 -1.84 -1.51
N CYS A 300 -15.43 -2.18 -0.26
CA CYS A 300 -16.45 -3.19 0.07
C CYS A 300 -17.87 -2.63 -0.01
N TRP A 301 -18.08 -1.37 0.40
CA TRP A 301 -19.41 -0.77 0.54
C TRP A 301 -19.71 0.35 -0.47
N GLY A 302 -18.67 0.89 -1.12
CA GLY A 302 -18.78 2.07 -1.97
C GLY A 302 -18.80 3.39 -1.19
N PRO A 303 -18.65 4.54 -1.88
CA PRO A 303 -18.51 5.86 -1.24
C PRO A 303 -19.77 6.28 -0.49
N GLU A 304 -20.95 6.11 -1.08
CA GLU A 304 -22.23 6.53 -0.47
C GLU A 304 -22.50 5.80 0.85
N LYS A 305 -22.33 4.47 0.86
CA LYS A 305 -22.52 3.65 2.05
C LYS A 305 -21.47 3.88 3.13
N THR A 306 -20.26 4.27 2.73
CA THR A 306 -19.20 4.69 3.65
C THR A 306 -19.59 5.98 4.38
N ILE A 307 -20.10 6.99 3.65
CA ILE A 307 -20.57 8.26 4.24
C ILE A 307 -21.84 8.04 5.08
N GLU A 308 -22.78 7.19 4.64
CA GLU A 308 -23.95 6.79 5.43
C GLU A 308 -23.53 6.18 6.77
N ALA A 309 -22.57 5.26 6.77
CA ALA A 309 -22.05 4.66 8.01
C ALA A 309 -21.37 5.70 8.92
N ALA A 310 -20.62 6.64 8.35
CA ALA A 310 -19.99 7.72 9.11
C ALA A 310 -21.01 8.59 9.86
N ALA A 311 -22.18 8.84 9.27
CA ALA A 311 -23.28 9.57 9.90
C ALA A 311 -23.92 8.84 11.10
N HIS A 312 -23.65 7.54 11.26
CA HIS A 312 -24.15 6.73 12.39
C HIS A 312 -23.02 6.33 13.37
N CYS A 313 -21.83 6.92 13.22
CA CYS A 313 -20.73 6.66 14.13
C CYS A 313 -21.09 7.12 15.56
N PRO A 314 -20.97 6.26 16.58
CA PRO A 314 -21.34 6.63 17.95
C PRO A 314 -20.50 7.79 18.51
N PRO A 315 -21.08 8.66 19.34
CA PRO A 315 -20.32 9.62 20.13
C PRO A 315 -19.24 8.92 20.96
N GLY A 316 -18.09 9.57 21.16
CA GLY A 316 -16.95 9.00 21.91
C GLY A 316 -16.06 8.07 21.09
N VAL A 317 -16.39 7.86 19.82
CA VAL A 317 -15.53 7.14 18.85
C VAL A 317 -14.80 8.16 17.96
N ILE A 318 -13.53 7.90 17.67
CA ILE A 318 -12.78 8.58 16.63
C ILE A 318 -12.95 7.78 15.34
N LEU A 319 -13.74 8.29 14.39
CA LEU A 319 -13.84 7.69 13.06
C LEU A 319 -12.63 8.11 12.22
N GLN A 320 -11.77 7.17 11.90
CA GLN A 320 -10.60 7.40 11.06
C GLN A 320 -10.82 6.89 9.64
N HIS A 321 -10.53 7.71 8.65
CA HIS A 321 -10.46 7.31 7.25
C HIS A 321 -9.13 7.72 6.62
N ASN A 322 -8.78 7.06 5.51
CA ASN A 322 -7.63 7.46 4.70
C ASN A 322 -7.88 8.82 4.06
N PHE A 323 -6.97 9.75 4.26
CA PHE A 323 -7.09 11.14 3.83
C PHE A 323 -7.12 11.29 2.29
N GLU A 324 -6.43 10.38 1.60
CA GLU A 324 -6.22 10.43 0.15
C GLU A 324 -7.18 9.54 -0.65
N THR A 325 -7.71 8.47 -0.05
CA THR A 325 -8.54 7.46 -0.75
C THR A 325 -9.85 8.03 -1.28
N GLY A 326 -10.14 7.78 -2.56
CA GLY A 326 -11.36 8.25 -3.24
C GLY A 326 -11.27 9.68 -3.76
N GLY A 327 -10.08 10.26 -3.83
CA GLY A 327 -9.83 11.56 -4.45
C GLY A 327 -9.52 11.48 -5.94
N GLN A 328 -9.29 12.64 -6.55
CA GLN A 328 -8.92 12.80 -7.96
C GLN A 328 -7.72 13.75 -8.07
N ASN A 329 -6.65 13.30 -8.69
CA ASN A 329 -5.47 14.12 -8.95
C ASN A 329 -5.39 14.51 -10.43
N LEU A 330 -5.28 15.80 -10.74
CA LEU A 330 -5.16 16.28 -12.12
C LEU A 330 -3.70 16.18 -12.57
N GLN A 331 -3.41 15.26 -13.49
CA GLN A 331 -2.08 15.09 -14.08
C GLN A 331 -2.14 15.00 -15.60
N LEU A 332 -1.34 15.80 -16.30
CA LEU A 332 -1.31 15.89 -17.77
C LEU A 332 -2.70 16.10 -18.41
N GLY A 333 -3.53 16.94 -17.76
CA GLY A 333 -4.88 17.27 -18.23
C GLY A 333 -5.94 16.18 -18.02
N LYS A 334 -5.62 15.12 -17.26
CA LYS A 334 -6.54 14.03 -16.94
C LYS A 334 -6.69 13.86 -15.43
N LEU A 335 -7.91 13.62 -14.96
CA LEU A 335 -8.17 13.24 -13.57
C LEU A 335 -7.76 11.78 -13.36
N ARG A 336 -7.00 11.55 -12.28
CA ARG A 336 -6.49 10.23 -11.89
C ARG A 336 -7.00 9.88 -10.49
N PRO A 337 -7.68 8.73 -10.31
CA PRO A 337 -8.18 8.35 -9.00
C PRO A 337 -7.03 8.11 -8.03
N THR A 338 -7.20 8.58 -6.78
CA THR A 338 -6.27 8.34 -5.70
C THR A 338 -6.79 7.24 -4.77
N TRP A 339 -5.85 6.46 -4.24
CA TRP A 339 -6.07 5.44 -3.23
C TRP A 339 -5.32 5.83 -1.96
N ASP A 340 -4.96 4.87 -1.15
CA ASP A 340 -4.15 5.06 0.03
C ASP A 340 -2.67 5.32 -0.29
N TYR A 341 -1.93 5.86 0.67
CA TYR A 341 -0.47 6.02 0.64
C TYR A 341 0.10 7.07 -0.33
N TRP A 342 -0.60 8.21 -0.51
CA TRP A 342 -0.13 9.30 -1.36
C TRP A 342 0.39 10.50 -0.55
N LEU A 343 1.72 10.64 -0.41
CA LEU A 343 2.33 11.90 0.05
C LEU A 343 2.34 12.94 -1.08
N SER A 344 2.46 12.50 -2.34
CA SER A 344 2.46 13.37 -3.52
C SER A 344 1.09 14.01 -3.83
N TYR A 345 -0.01 13.43 -3.35
CA TYR A 345 -1.35 14.02 -3.43
C TYR A 345 -1.68 14.75 -2.12
N VAL A 346 -2.07 16.01 -2.22
CA VAL A 346 -2.36 16.82 -1.03
C VAL A 346 -3.66 16.38 -0.36
N GLY A 347 -4.74 16.21 -1.09
CA GLY A 347 -6.07 15.95 -0.55
C GLY A 347 -6.70 17.19 0.12
N PRO A 348 -7.74 17.03 0.95
CA PRO A 348 -8.41 15.75 1.23
C PRO A 348 -9.16 15.20 0.02
N SER A 349 -9.47 13.91 0.05
CA SER A 349 -10.41 13.34 -0.93
C SER A 349 -11.86 13.73 -0.60
N ASP A 350 -12.73 13.72 -1.61
CA ASP A 350 -14.17 13.97 -1.41
C ASP A 350 -14.79 12.96 -0.44
N LEU A 351 -14.33 11.70 -0.51
CA LEU A 351 -14.77 10.65 0.40
C LEU A 351 -14.40 10.97 1.85
N PHE A 352 -13.13 11.34 2.09
CA PHE A 352 -12.67 11.70 3.43
C PHE A 352 -13.45 12.90 3.97
N GLN A 353 -13.58 13.95 3.17
CA GLN A 353 -14.33 15.16 3.55
C GLN A 353 -15.78 14.84 3.90
N GLY A 354 -16.46 14.03 3.07
CA GLY A 354 -17.83 13.60 3.30
C GLY A 354 -17.98 12.79 4.60
N ALA A 355 -17.13 11.81 4.82
CA ALA A 355 -17.18 10.95 6.01
C ALA A 355 -16.81 11.72 7.29
N ALA A 356 -15.77 12.54 7.27
CA ALA A 356 -15.36 13.35 8.43
C ALA A 356 -16.46 14.35 8.82
N THR A 357 -17.03 15.07 7.84
CA THR A 357 -18.12 16.02 8.08
C THR A 357 -19.36 15.32 8.63
N ALA A 358 -19.72 14.15 8.08
CA ALA A 358 -20.85 13.38 8.56
C ALA A 358 -20.65 12.91 10.02
N ALA A 359 -19.48 12.37 10.35
CA ALA A 359 -19.17 11.92 11.71
C ALA A 359 -19.21 13.07 12.73
N ILE A 360 -18.56 14.20 12.44
CA ILE A 360 -18.52 15.38 13.33
C ILE A 360 -19.93 15.94 13.55
N LYS A 361 -20.73 16.05 12.49
CA LYS A 361 -22.12 16.54 12.58
C LYS A 361 -22.98 15.69 13.52
N HIS A 362 -22.69 14.40 13.67
CA HIS A 362 -23.45 13.49 14.52
C HIS A 362 -22.76 13.20 15.87
N GLY A 363 -21.77 14.02 16.26
CA GLY A 363 -21.17 14.02 17.60
C GLY A 363 -19.99 13.07 17.79
N ALA A 364 -19.55 12.38 16.72
CA ALA A 364 -18.28 11.63 16.74
C ALA A 364 -17.08 12.55 16.47
N ARG A 365 -15.88 12.09 16.78
CA ARG A 365 -14.63 12.76 16.37
C ARG A 365 -14.15 12.21 15.03
N ALA A 366 -13.50 13.06 14.24
CA ALA A 366 -12.87 12.60 13.01
C ALA A 366 -11.34 12.45 13.18
N GLY A 367 -10.81 11.40 12.57
CA GLY A 367 -9.39 11.09 12.46
C GLY A 367 -8.93 10.95 11.00
N ALA A 368 -7.76 11.43 10.69
CA ALA A 368 -7.13 11.32 9.38
C ALA A 368 -5.95 10.34 9.42
N LYS A 369 -5.99 9.28 8.62
CA LYS A 369 -4.78 8.52 8.31
C LYS A 369 -4.15 9.17 7.06
N LEU A 370 -2.96 9.73 7.21
CA LEU A 370 -2.24 10.46 6.16
C LEU A 370 -0.76 10.08 6.10
N GLN A 371 -0.08 10.47 5.02
CA GLN A 371 1.34 10.22 4.88
C GLN A 371 2.15 11.43 5.36
N VAL A 372 3.17 11.17 6.21
CA VAL A 372 4.01 12.20 6.81
C VAL A 372 5.46 12.02 6.39
N GLY A 373 6.20 11.04 6.92
CA GLY A 373 7.63 10.87 6.62
C GLY A 373 7.90 10.43 5.20
N CYS A 374 7.28 9.35 4.80
CA CYS A 374 7.27 8.80 3.43
C CYS A 374 6.01 7.96 3.22
N SER A 375 5.88 7.35 2.05
CA SER A 375 4.75 6.49 1.70
C SER A 375 5.21 5.32 0.85
N HIS A 376 4.29 4.48 0.39
CA HIS A 376 4.59 3.45 -0.62
C HIS A 376 5.18 4.03 -1.92
N GLU A 377 5.04 5.32 -2.15
CA GLU A 377 5.67 5.98 -3.30
C GLU A 377 7.20 5.87 -3.25
N VAL A 378 7.81 5.99 -2.05
CA VAL A 378 9.26 5.95 -1.83
C VAL A 378 9.59 5.48 -0.39
N ALA A 379 9.21 4.27 -0.02
CA ALA A 379 9.42 3.77 1.36
C ALA A 379 10.85 3.22 1.62
N THR A 380 11.74 3.27 0.64
CA THR A 380 13.17 2.89 0.76
C THR A 380 14.05 4.04 1.24
N THR A 381 13.46 5.17 1.56
CA THR A 381 14.02 6.22 2.39
C THR A 381 13.03 6.51 3.51
N GLN A 382 13.51 6.81 4.72
CA GLN A 382 12.61 7.03 5.84
C GLN A 382 11.91 8.39 5.78
N VAL A 383 12.42 9.30 4.95
CA VAL A 383 11.97 10.69 4.86
C VAL A 383 12.00 11.18 3.42
N VAL A 384 10.92 11.78 2.97
CA VAL A 384 10.85 12.60 1.74
C VAL A 384 10.75 14.07 2.18
N PRO A 385 11.82 14.87 2.11
CA PRO A 385 11.86 16.22 2.69
C PRO A 385 11.05 17.25 1.87
N ALA A 386 9.72 17.15 1.98
CA ALA A 386 8.76 18.04 1.31
C ALA A 386 7.72 18.58 2.31
N PRO A 387 8.13 19.32 3.38
CA PRO A 387 7.26 19.71 4.49
C PRO A 387 6.11 20.64 4.08
N GLY A 388 6.22 21.41 3.00
CA GLY A 388 5.14 22.24 2.48
C GLY A 388 3.89 21.43 2.05
N ARG A 389 4.04 20.14 1.75
CA ARG A 389 2.90 19.26 1.52
C ARG A 389 2.09 19.04 2.78
N LEU A 390 2.76 18.88 3.91
CA LEU A 390 2.10 18.74 5.21
C LEU A 390 1.35 20.01 5.61
N TYR A 391 1.93 21.19 5.34
CA TYR A 391 1.25 22.46 5.58
C TYR A 391 -0.15 22.46 4.95
N ARG A 392 -0.26 22.08 3.68
CA ARG A 392 -1.56 22.05 2.98
C ARG A 392 -2.49 20.94 3.48
N LYS A 393 -1.96 19.75 3.80
CA LYS A 393 -2.76 18.66 4.41
C LYS A 393 -3.34 19.09 5.75
N TYR A 394 -2.51 19.68 6.62
CA TYR A 394 -2.93 20.13 7.95
C TYR A 394 -3.85 21.36 7.92
N SER A 395 -3.72 22.28 6.95
CA SER A 395 -4.71 23.32 6.74
C SER A 395 -6.10 22.73 6.54
N ALA A 396 -6.24 21.75 5.65
CA ALA A 396 -7.52 21.07 5.42
C ALA A 396 -8.02 20.28 6.65
N ILE A 397 -7.12 19.64 7.40
CA ILE A 397 -7.44 18.96 8.66
C ILE A 397 -8.08 19.94 9.66
N HIS A 398 -7.50 21.14 9.80
CA HIS A 398 -8.03 22.16 10.71
C HIS A 398 -9.37 22.74 10.24
N GLU A 399 -9.49 23.06 8.95
CA GLU A 399 -10.73 23.55 8.35
C GLU A 399 -11.89 22.56 8.53
N LEU A 400 -11.63 21.26 8.49
CA LEU A 400 -12.62 20.20 8.69
C LEU A 400 -12.88 19.86 10.16
N GLY A 401 -12.10 20.42 11.12
CA GLY A 401 -12.25 20.10 12.55
C GLY A 401 -11.78 18.69 12.92
N VAL A 402 -10.89 18.10 12.13
CA VAL A 402 -10.29 16.79 12.41
C VAL A 402 -9.33 16.89 13.58
N SER A 403 -9.50 16.06 14.61
CA SER A 403 -8.77 16.15 15.88
C SER A 403 -7.81 15.01 16.17
N ALA A 404 -7.69 14.04 15.27
CA ALA A 404 -6.74 12.94 15.35
C ALA A 404 -6.03 12.73 14.02
N ALA A 405 -4.74 12.41 14.04
CA ALA A 405 -3.95 12.10 12.87
C ALA A 405 -3.12 10.83 13.11
N MET A 406 -3.24 9.85 12.21
CA MET A 406 -2.35 8.70 12.15
C MET A 406 -1.31 8.98 11.07
N GLU A 407 -0.07 9.19 11.50
CA GLU A 407 1.05 9.66 10.71
C GLU A 407 1.81 8.48 10.09
N SER A 408 1.61 8.26 8.79
CA SER A 408 2.22 7.17 8.03
C SER A 408 1.68 5.76 8.39
N TRP A 409 2.41 4.70 8.12
CA TRP A 409 2.05 3.31 8.33
C TRP A 409 3.20 2.54 8.98
N TYR A 410 3.65 1.43 8.41
CA TYR A 410 4.86 0.73 8.84
C TYR A 410 6.16 1.45 8.44
N PHE A 411 6.09 2.39 7.54
CA PHE A 411 7.18 3.22 7.01
C PHE A 411 6.90 4.70 7.31
N GLY A 412 7.93 5.55 7.19
CA GLY A 412 7.81 6.99 7.41
C GLY A 412 7.62 7.40 8.88
N THR A 413 7.91 6.50 9.82
CA THR A 413 7.77 6.69 11.27
C THR A 413 9.11 6.98 11.96
N TYR A 414 10.19 7.12 11.18
CA TYR A 414 11.48 7.53 11.70
C TYR A 414 11.45 9.02 12.08
N PRO A 415 11.95 9.41 13.28
CA PRO A 415 11.99 10.79 13.72
C PRO A 415 12.74 11.68 12.73
N SER A 416 12.11 12.75 12.27
CA SER A 416 12.61 13.48 11.09
C SER A 416 12.06 14.90 10.99
N LEU A 417 12.57 15.67 10.01
CA LEU A 417 11.98 16.94 9.59
C LEU A 417 10.47 16.84 9.37
N MET A 418 9.98 15.74 8.80
CA MET A 418 8.57 15.61 8.43
C MET A 418 7.67 15.33 9.63
N THR A 419 8.10 14.48 10.57
CA THR A 419 7.38 14.24 11.84
C THR A 419 7.35 15.50 12.70
N ARG A 420 8.48 16.23 12.78
CA ARG A 420 8.52 17.54 13.43
C ARG A 420 7.59 18.56 12.76
N ALA A 421 7.54 18.60 11.43
CA ALA A 421 6.61 19.44 10.69
C ALA A 421 5.15 19.13 11.03
N ALA A 422 4.79 17.85 11.12
CA ALA A 422 3.46 17.42 11.54
C ALA A 422 3.13 17.83 12.98
N GLY A 423 4.10 17.68 13.89
CA GLY A 423 3.98 18.12 15.28
C GLY A 423 3.73 19.63 15.40
N GLU A 424 4.52 20.45 14.73
CA GLU A 424 4.35 21.92 14.72
C GLU A 424 2.97 22.33 14.16
N LEU A 425 2.54 21.73 13.07
CA LEU A 425 1.24 21.96 12.44
C LEU A 425 0.06 21.45 13.27
N SER A 426 0.29 20.65 14.28
CA SER A 426 -0.74 20.14 15.18
C SER A 426 -1.16 21.11 16.28
N PHE A 427 -0.51 22.26 16.41
CA PHE A 427 -0.78 23.26 17.45
C PHE A 427 -1.12 24.63 16.89
N ALA A 428 -2.06 25.33 17.55
CA ALA A 428 -2.25 26.78 17.35
C ALA A 428 -1.14 27.57 18.09
N PRO A 429 -0.76 28.77 17.57
CA PRO A 429 -1.24 29.38 16.35
C PRO A 429 -0.72 28.66 15.10
N PHE A 430 -1.62 28.42 14.14
CA PHE A 430 -1.23 27.82 12.86
C PHE A 430 -0.44 28.83 12.01
N PRO A 431 0.62 28.43 11.30
CA PRO A 431 1.43 29.35 10.50
C PRO A 431 0.59 30.03 9.40
N LYS A 432 0.82 31.33 9.17
CA LYS A 432 0.01 32.12 8.23
C LYS A 432 0.21 31.73 6.77
N THR A 433 1.44 31.40 6.40
CA THR A 433 1.79 30.99 5.04
C THR A 433 2.68 29.75 5.05
N ASN A 434 2.65 28.99 3.95
CA ASN A 434 3.56 27.86 3.76
C ASN A 434 5.03 28.28 3.90
N ARG A 435 5.44 29.43 3.29
CA ARG A 435 6.83 29.87 3.34
C ARG A 435 7.29 30.28 4.74
N ASP A 436 6.42 30.93 5.54
CA ASP A 436 6.73 31.24 6.94
C ASP A 436 6.93 29.98 7.77
N PHE A 437 6.08 28.96 7.52
CA PHE A 437 6.22 27.67 8.14
C PHE A 437 7.54 26.98 7.76
N LEU A 438 7.86 26.91 6.47
CA LEU A 438 9.12 26.33 5.99
C LEU A 438 10.34 27.05 6.57
N ARG A 439 10.29 28.39 6.64
CA ARG A 439 11.35 29.20 7.24
C ARG A 439 11.54 28.86 8.72
N SER A 440 10.47 28.77 9.49
CA SER A 440 10.56 28.45 10.92
C SER A 440 11.19 27.06 11.18
N LEU A 441 10.92 26.09 10.32
CA LEU A 441 11.55 24.78 10.38
C LEU A 441 13.04 24.82 10.00
N ALA A 442 13.39 25.62 8.96
CA ALA A 442 14.75 25.70 8.46
C ALA A 442 15.68 26.49 9.39
N GLU A 443 15.21 27.60 9.99
CA GLU A 443 16.01 28.45 10.88
C GLU A 443 16.68 27.68 12.01
N ARG A 444 15.97 26.72 12.62
CA ARG A 444 16.47 25.89 13.72
C ARG A 444 17.74 25.12 13.34
N ASP A 445 17.75 24.52 12.16
CA ASP A 445 18.78 23.54 11.76
C ASP A 445 19.83 24.13 10.83
N TYR A 446 19.51 25.24 10.15
CA TYR A 446 20.34 25.80 9.07
C TYR A 446 20.70 27.27 9.25
N GLY A 447 20.13 27.96 10.27
CA GLY A 447 20.50 29.34 10.63
C GLY A 447 20.45 30.30 9.42
N GLU A 448 21.54 30.95 9.12
CA GLU A 448 21.66 31.93 8.00
C GLU A 448 21.41 31.33 6.59
N TYR A 449 21.47 29.98 6.46
CA TYR A 449 21.21 29.26 5.19
C TYR A 449 19.76 28.83 5.05
N SER A 450 18.89 29.24 5.97
CA SER A 450 17.48 28.80 6.00
C SER A 450 16.71 29.13 4.72
N GLU A 451 16.90 30.30 4.14
CA GLU A 451 16.21 30.68 2.90
C GLU A 451 16.60 29.80 1.71
N GLN A 452 17.87 29.44 1.56
CA GLN A 452 18.31 28.50 0.53
C GLN A 452 17.71 27.13 0.71
N VAL A 453 17.61 26.66 1.96
CA VAL A 453 16.99 25.37 2.27
C VAL A 453 15.48 25.41 1.97
N VAL A 454 14.80 26.51 2.30
CA VAL A 454 13.38 26.70 1.92
C VAL A 454 13.20 26.65 0.41
N ASP A 455 14.06 27.36 -0.36
CA ASP A 455 14.01 27.32 -1.81
C ASP A 455 14.21 25.91 -2.36
N ALA A 456 15.10 25.11 -1.75
CA ALA A 456 15.31 23.70 -2.13
C ALA A 456 14.07 22.86 -1.81
N TRP A 457 13.43 23.03 -0.65
CA TRP A 457 12.20 22.29 -0.29
C TRP A 457 11.03 22.66 -1.21
N GLU A 458 10.90 23.92 -1.65
CA GLU A 458 9.91 24.32 -2.65
C GLU A 458 10.15 23.64 -4.01
N TRP A 459 11.42 23.44 -4.42
CA TRP A 459 11.76 22.66 -5.61
C TRP A 459 11.42 21.17 -5.43
N PHE A 460 11.67 20.61 -4.25
CA PHE A 460 11.32 19.19 -3.95
C PHE A 460 9.81 18.99 -3.98
N GLU A 461 9.06 19.92 -3.41
CA GLU A 461 7.61 19.90 -3.45
C GLU A 461 7.06 19.94 -4.88
N LYS A 462 7.61 20.86 -5.70
CA LYS A 462 7.27 20.98 -7.13
C LYS A 462 7.64 19.73 -7.91
N GLY A 463 8.77 19.13 -7.59
CA GLY A 463 9.20 17.85 -8.18
C GLY A 463 8.26 16.72 -7.81
N TYR A 464 8.05 16.50 -6.53
CA TYR A 464 7.28 15.39 -6.00
C TYR A 464 5.80 15.41 -6.39
N HIS A 465 5.25 16.60 -6.72
CA HIS A 465 3.91 16.72 -7.31
C HIS A 465 3.73 15.95 -8.63
N ASN A 466 4.83 15.68 -9.34
CA ASN A 466 4.82 14.92 -10.59
C ASN A 466 4.94 13.41 -10.39
N TYR A 467 4.90 12.88 -9.16
CA TYR A 467 4.84 11.44 -8.95
C TYR A 467 3.58 10.87 -9.62
N PRO A 468 3.68 9.87 -10.54
CA PRO A 468 2.51 9.37 -11.26
C PRO A 468 1.47 8.77 -10.32
N THR A 469 0.26 9.30 -10.30
CA THR A 469 -0.85 8.81 -9.47
C THR A 469 -1.44 7.53 -10.09
N ALA A 470 -0.63 6.47 -10.12
CA ALA A 470 -1.00 5.15 -10.57
C ALA A 470 -0.84 4.17 -9.40
N HIS A 471 -1.92 3.53 -8.97
CA HIS A 471 -1.94 2.71 -7.77
C HIS A 471 -0.84 1.64 -7.77
N VAL A 472 -0.79 0.83 -8.81
CA VAL A 472 0.22 -0.23 -8.92
C VAL A 472 1.64 0.32 -9.07
N PHE A 473 1.80 1.52 -9.61
CA PHE A 473 3.11 2.17 -9.71
C PHE A 473 3.73 2.48 -8.35
N GLY A 474 2.93 2.92 -7.39
CA GLY A 474 3.37 3.13 -6.01
C GLY A 474 3.86 1.84 -5.34
N TYR A 475 3.35 0.68 -5.75
CA TYR A 475 3.69 -0.61 -5.14
C TYR A 475 4.73 -1.43 -5.91
N TYR A 476 4.87 -1.24 -7.22
CA TYR A 476 5.73 -2.07 -8.08
C TYR A 476 6.64 -1.26 -9.00
N GLY A 477 6.51 0.06 -9.01
CA GLY A 477 7.30 0.94 -9.87
C GLY A 477 8.74 1.14 -9.39
N PRO A 478 9.62 1.67 -10.26
CA PRO A 478 11.05 1.77 -9.99
C PRO A 478 11.45 2.95 -9.10
N MET A 479 10.50 3.68 -8.50
CA MET A 479 10.84 4.83 -7.66
C MET A 479 11.41 4.45 -6.30
N HIS A 480 11.13 3.24 -5.82
CA HIS A 480 11.63 2.70 -4.57
C HIS A 480 13.08 2.21 -4.65
N ASP A 481 13.32 1.29 -5.58
CA ASP A 481 14.53 0.47 -5.65
C ASP A 481 15.18 0.53 -7.02
N GLY A 482 14.85 1.53 -7.81
CA GLY A 482 15.41 1.76 -9.13
C GLY A 482 16.94 1.61 -9.21
N PRO A 483 17.71 2.16 -8.26
CA PRO A 483 19.17 1.99 -8.26
C PRO A 483 19.67 0.55 -8.19
N ALA A 484 18.85 -0.39 -7.72
CA ALA A 484 19.17 -1.84 -7.71
C ALA A 484 18.42 -2.63 -8.79
N TRP A 485 17.51 -2.00 -9.53
CA TRP A 485 16.67 -2.67 -10.53
C TRP A 485 17.47 -3.06 -11.77
N PRO A 486 17.52 -4.35 -12.17
CA PRO A 486 18.28 -4.78 -13.35
C PRO A 486 17.64 -4.30 -14.64
N LEU A 487 18.45 -4.05 -15.66
CA LEU A 487 18.00 -3.76 -17.01
C LEU A 487 18.18 -4.98 -17.93
N TYR A 488 17.23 -5.22 -18.82
CA TYR A 488 17.27 -6.31 -19.79
C TYR A 488 16.99 -5.77 -21.19
N LEU A 489 17.97 -5.84 -22.08
CA LEU A 489 17.80 -5.47 -23.50
C LEU A 489 16.95 -6.52 -24.23
N ILE A 490 17.26 -7.79 -23.99
CA ILE A 490 16.48 -8.91 -24.50
C ILE A 490 15.27 -9.09 -23.58
N PRO A 491 14.04 -8.99 -24.10
CA PRO A 491 12.83 -9.11 -23.27
C PRO A 491 12.72 -10.48 -22.58
N ARG A 492 12.56 -10.48 -21.27
CA ARG A 492 12.43 -11.69 -20.44
C ARG A 492 11.01 -11.87 -19.89
N ARG A 493 10.15 -10.85 -19.94
CA ARG A 493 8.79 -10.84 -19.41
C ARG A 493 8.70 -11.20 -17.93
N LEU A 494 9.74 -10.88 -17.15
CA LEU A 494 9.74 -11.12 -15.72
C LEU A 494 8.79 -10.15 -15.01
N PRO A 495 7.97 -10.63 -14.06
CA PRO A 495 7.07 -9.77 -13.29
C PRO A 495 7.86 -8.78 -12.42
N LEU A 496 7.23 -7.66 -12.09
CA LEU A 496 7.77 -6.70 -11.15
C LEU A 496 7.68 -7.26 -9.72
N ALA A 497 8.63 -6.88 -8.86
CA ALA A 497 8.58 -7.21 -7.45
C ALA A 497 7.85 -6.13 -6.66
N SER A 498 7.09 -6.54 -5.64
CA SER A 498 6.43 -5.61 -4.73
C SER A 498 7.44 -4.88 -3.84
N THR A 499 7.10 -3.66 -3.44
CA THR A 499 7.96 -2.83 -2.59
C THR A 499 8.10 -3.37 -1.16
N TRP A 500 7.05 -4.01 -0.62
CA TRP A 500 7.03 -4.55 0.75
C TRP A 500 7.63 -5.95 0.91
N GLN A 501 8.31 -6.47 -0.13
CA GLN A 501 8.99 -7.76 -0.07
C GLN A 501 10.43 -7.62 -0.57
N ILE A 502 11.33 -8.42 0.01
CA ILE A 502 12.69 -8.54 -0.51
C ILE A 502 12.68 -9.61 -1.60
N ALA A 503 13.15 -9.23 -2.79
CA ALA A 503 13.23 -10.11 -3.95
C ALA A 503 14.63 -10.11 -4.56
N TYR A 504 15.02 -11.23 -5.16
CA TYR A 504 16.23 -11.32 -5.95
C TYR A 504 15.97 -12.12 -7.24
N PRO A 505 16.30 -11.59 -8.42
CA PRO A 505 16.73 -10.21 -8.65
C PRO A 505 15.69 -9.19 -8.17
N PRO A 506 16.07 -7.94 -7.87
CA PRO A 506 15.18 -6.97 -7.21
C PRO A 506 13.87 -6.69 -7.91
N SER A 507 13.82 -6.75 -9.24
CA SER A 507 12.59 -6.63 -10.02
C SER A 507 12.72 -7.26 -11.41
N GLY A 508 11.63 -7.24 -12.18
CA GLY A 508 11.57 -7.76 -13.56
C GLY A 508 11.58 -6.66 -14.61
N ASP A 509 11.15 -7.02 -15.82
CA ASP A 509 11.16 -6.16 -17.01
C ASP A 509 9.77 -5.94 -17.63
N TYR A 510 8.69 -6.47 -17.01
CA TYR A 510 7.32 -6.23 -17.46
C TYR A 510 6.77 -4.94 -16.85
N VAL A 511 7.30 -3.78 -17.28
CA VAL A 511 6.90 -2.47 -16.73
C VAL A 511 5.45 -2.09 -17.04
N GLY A 512 4.81 -2.72 -18.02
CA GLY A 512 3.39 -2.55 -18.29
C GLY A 512 2.50 -2.85 -17.07
N MET A 513 2.95 -3.75 -16.19
CA MET A 513 2.25 -4.12 -14.96
C MET A 513 1.92 -2.90 -14.06
N CYS A 514 2.80 -1.91 -13.97
CA CYS A 514 2.58 -0.74 -13.14
C CYS A 514 1.97 0.47 -13.86
N VAL A 515 1.64 0.36 -15.16
CA VAL A 515 1.03 1.43 -15.97
C VAL A 515 -0.50 1.38 -15.85
N THR A 516 -1.03 1.73 -14.70
CA THR A 516 -2.46 1.66 -14.35
C THR A 516 -3.14 3.03 -14.35
N ASN A 517 -4.39 3.13 -13.93
CA ASN A 517 -5.19 4.35 -13.82
C ASN A 517 -5.28 5.15 -15.14
N GLY A 518 -5.34 4.44 -16.28
CA GLY A 518 -5.43 5.06 -17.60
C GLY A 518 -4.19 5.84 -18.06
N PHE A 519 -3.05 5.62 -17.40
CA PHE A 519 -1.76 6.13 -17.89
C PHE A 519 -1.27 5.37 -19.11
N THR A 520 -0.44 6.04 -19.89
CA THR A 520 0.47 5.41 -20.85
C THR A 520 1.90 5.43 -20.29
N LEU A 521 2.75 4.52 -20.74
CA LEU A 521 4.16 4.53 -20.34
C LEU A 521 4.85 5.86 -20.70
N ALA A 522 4.45 6.50 -21.79
CA ALA A 522 4.96 7.81 -22.20
C ALA A 522 4.59 8.94 -21.22
N GLU A 523 3.35 8.94 -20.72
CA GLU A 523 2.92 9.90 -19.68
C GLU A 523 3.70 9.69 -18.38
N MET A 524 3.92 8.45 -17.97
CA MET A 524 4.72 8.13 -16.77
C MET A 524 6.17 8.59 -16.93
N VAL A 525 6.80 8.29 -18.06
CA VAL A 525 8.16 8.79 -18.37
C VAL A 525 8.22 10.32 -18.29
N THR A 526 7.20 11.03 -18.82
CA THR A 526 7.14 12.49 -18.76
C THR A 526 7.06 13.00 -17.32
N LEU A 527 6.18 12.43 -16.49
CA LEU A 527 6.03 12.84 -15.10
C LEU A 527 7.27 12.54 -14.27
N CYS A 528 7.83 11.34 -14.39
CA CYS A 528 9.05 10.96 -13.69
C CYS A 528 10.26 11.81 -14.09
N GLY A 529 10.35 12.18 -15.37
CA GLY A 529 11.37 13.11 -15.86
C GLY A 529 11.24 14.49 -15.22
N ARG A 530 10.03 15.07 -15.20
CA ARG A 530 9.75 16.34 -14.52
C ARG A 530 10.08 16.28 -13.02
N MET A 531 9.71 15.18 -12.36
CA MET A 531 10.02 14.97 -10.94
C MET A 531 11.53 15.00 -10.71
N ALA A 532 12.29 14.21 -11.45
CA ALA A 532 13.74 14.14 -11.33
C ALA A 532 14.43 15.48 -11.65
N ASP A 533 13.94 16.22 -12.65
CA ASP A 533 14.52 17.51 -13.05
C ASP A 533 14.27 18.61 -12.01
N TYR A 534 13.04 18.73 -11.49
CA TYR A 534 12.74 19.72 -10.45
C TYR A 534 13.45 19.38 -9.13
N TRP A 535 13.44 18.10 -8.73
CA TRP A 535 14.17 17.65 -7.55
C TRP A 535 15.66 17.95 -7.67
N GLY A 536 16.25 17.70 -8.83
CA GLY A 536 17.65 18.01 -9.12
C GLY A 536 18.02 19.48 -8.91
N ARG A 537 17.11 20.44 -9.22
CA ARG A 537 17.33 21.86 -8.95
C ARG A 537 17.48 22.16 -7.45
N GLY A 538 16.63 21.57 -6.62
CA GLY A 538 16.75 21.69 -5.17
C GLY A 538 18.04 21.03 -4.64
N VAL A 539 18.44 19.89 -5.20
CA VAL A 539 19.70 19.23 -4.86
C VAL A 539 20.92 20.13 -5.15
N GLU A 540 20.93 20.84 -6.27
CA GLU A 540 22.03 21.76 -6.58
C GLU A 540 22.14 22.93 -5.58
N VAL A 541 21.00 23.45 -5.08
CA VAL A 541 20.98 24.42 -3.99
C VAL A 541 21.57 23.81 -2.72
N LEU A 542 21.11 22.62 -2.31
CA LEU A 542 21.57 21.98 -1.09
C LEU A 542 23.04 21.56 -1.14
N LYS A 543 23.59 21.24 -2.29
CA LYS A 543 25.04 20.98 -2.45
C LYS A 543 25.90 22.19 -2.07
N GLN A 544 25.42 23.42 -2.30
CA GLN A 544 26.12 24.63 -1.85
C GLN A 544 25.98 24.80 -0.35
N VAL A 545 24.80 24.66 0.21
CA VAL A 545 24.53 24.74 1.65
C VAL A 545 25.36 23.70 2.42
N ARG A 546 25.46 22.48 1.93
CA ARG A 546 26.20 21.36 2.57
C ARG A 546 27.66 21.69 2.90
N LYS A 547 28.31 22.51 2.10
CA LYS A 547 29.72 22.91 2.30
C LYS A 547 29.94 23.64 3.64
N HIS A 548 28.90 24.31 4.15
CA HIS A 548 28.92 25.06 5.39
C HIS A 548 28.62 24.20 6.63
N PHE A 549 28.19 22.95 6.44
CA PHE A 549 27.78 22.03 7.52
C PHE A 549 28.73 20.83 7.70
N ALA A 550 29.97 20.89 7.16
CA ALA A 550 30.95 19.80 7.31
C ALA A 550 31.28 19.46 8.79
N TRP A 551 31.06 20.40 9.71
CA TRP A 551 31.21 20.23 11.16
C TRP A 551 30.06 19.47 11.84
N SER A 552 28.91 19.30 11.17
CA SER A 552 27.73 18.61 11.70
C SER A 552 27.41 17.35 10.89
N PRO A 553 27.84 16.16 11.33
CA PRO A 553 27.57 14.90 10.62
C PRO A 553 26.07 14.67 10.39
N GLU A 554 25.22 15.03 11.34
CA GLU A 554 23.76 14.87 11.23
C GLU A 554 23.20 15.71 10.08
N ARG A 555 23.59 17.00 9.99
CA ARG A 555 23.16 17.86 8.88
C ARG A 555 23.66 17.37 7.53
N VAL A 556 24.91 16.88 7.47
CA VAL A 556 25.47 16.28 6.26
C VAL A 556 24.64 15.07 5.81
N LEU A 557 24.23 14.21 6.73
CA LEU A 557 23.38 13.04 6.39
C LEU A 557 21.99 13.47 5.89
N ASP A 558 21.36 14.47 6.50
CA ASP A 558 20.05 14.96 6.05
C ASP A 558 20.12 15.61 4.65
N LEU A 559 21.17 16.37 4.37
CA LEU A 559 21.40 16.95 3.03
C LEU A 559 21.73 15.87 2.00
N ASN A 560 22.53 14.86 2.37
CA ASN A 560 22.86 13.73 1.51
C ASN A 560 21.63 12.85 1.20
N LEU A 561 20.69 12.72 2.13
CA LEU A 561 19.44 12.00 1.90
C LEU A 561 18.66 12.62 0.73
N ALA A 562 18.56 13.94 0.66
CA ALA A 562 17.92 14.63 -0.48
C ALA A 562 18.66 14.38 -1.81
N VAL A 563 20.00 14.29 -1.78
CA VAL A 563 20.83 13.93 -2.94
C VAL A 563 20.55 12.48 -3.37
N ALA A 564 20.51 11.54 -2.42
CA ALA A 564 20.22 10.12 -2.69
C ALA A 564 18.83 9.93 -3.31
N LEU A 565 17.81 10.63 -2.80
CA LEU A 565 16.48 10.65 -3.41
C LEU A 565 16.51 11.18 -4.85
N GLY A 566 17.28 12.24 -5.12
CA GLY A 566 17.44 12.76 -6.48
C GLY A 566 18.03 11.74 -7.44
N LEU A 567 19.02 10.97 -7.00
CA LEU A 567 19.61 9.84 -7.74
C LEU A 567 18.58 8.72 -7.95
N GLN A 568 17.80 8.40 -6.92
CA GLN A 568 16.76 7.38 -6.99
C GLN A 568 15.64 7.76 -7.99
N PHE A 569 15.18 9.00 -7.98
CA PHE A 569 14.19 9.50 -8.95
C PHE A 569 14.76 9.54 -10.37
N ARG A 570 16.01 9.91 -10.53
CA ARG A 570 16.71 9.85 -11.83
C ARG A 570 16.80 8.43 -12.34
N SER A 571 17.17 7.47 -11.49
CA SER A 571 17.18 6.05 -11.84
C SER A 571 15.79 5.56 -12.25
N GLY A 572 14.75 5.87 -11.48
CA GLY A 572 13.38 5.48 -11.82
C GLY A 572 12.92 6.01 -13.20
N TYR A 573 13.25 7.27 -13.51
CA TYR A 573 13.02 7.84 -14.85
C TYR A 573 13.81 7.09 -15.94
N ASN A 574 15.11 6.86 -15.73
CA ASN A 574 15.96 6.21 -16.71
C ASN A 574 15.48 4.77 -17.01
N ILE A 575 15.03 4.03 -16.00
CA ILE A 575 14.48 2.67 -16.15
C ILE A 575 13.23 2.68 -17.02
N LEU A 576 12.26 3.56 -16.71
CA LEU A 576 11.04 3.67 -17.52
C LEU A 576 11.35 4.10 -18.95
N ARG A 577 12.29 5.03 -19.11
CA ARG A 577 12.74 5.48 -20.44
C ARG A 577 13.46 4.39 -21.21
N PHE A 578 14.29 3.58 -20.53
CA PHE A 578 14.95 2.43 -21.13
C PHE A 578 13.93 1.44 -21.69
N TYR A 579 12.95 1.03 -20.88
CA TYR A 579 11.92 0.10 -21.34
C TYR A 579 11.00 0.71 -22.40
N GLN A 580 10.70 2.00 -22.34
CA GLN A 580 9.98 2.68 -23.43
C GLN A 580 10.74 2.61 -24.75
N LEU A 581 12.06 2.80 -24.76
CA LEU A 581 12.90 2.70 -25.95
C LEU A 581 13.05 1.25 -26.40
N ARG A 582 13.17 0.30 -25.47
CA ARG A 582 13.21 -1.14 -25.77
C ARG A 582 11.92 -1.59 -26.51
N GLU A 583 10.76 -1.14 -26.07
CA GLU A 583 9.50 -1.46 -26.75
C GLU A 583 9.45 -0.87 -28.17
N LYS A 584 9.96 0.36 -28.36
CA LYS A 584 10.13 0.93 -29.71
C LYS A 584 11.12 0.15 -30.55
N LEU A 585 12.20 -0.35 -29.94
CA LEU A 585 13.19 -1.20 -30.62
C LEU A 585 12.58 -2.54 -31.06
N ALA A 586 11.73 -3.14 -30.22
CA ALA A 586 11.03 -4.37 -30.56
C ALA A 586 10.11 -4.22 -31.80
N ASP A 587 9.48 -3.06 -31.95
CA ASP A 587 8.59 -2.75 -33.09
C ASP A 587 9.37 -2.28 -34.34
N ALA A 588 10.64 -1.89 -34.20
CA ALA A 588 11.42 -1.31 -35.30
C ALA A 588 11.89 -2.38 -36.31
N LYS A 589 11.64 -2.13 -37.61
CA LYS A 589 12.04 -2.99 -38.71
C LYS A 589 13.27 -2.49 -39.49
N ALA A 590 13.34 -1.15 -39.61
CA ALA A 590 14.41 -0.51 -40.41
C ALA A 590 15.72 -0.48 -39.64
N PRO A 591 16.85 -0.88 -40.27
CA PRO A 591 18.16 -0.90 -39.61
C PRO A 591 18.58 0.44 -38.97
N ALA A 592 18.37 1.56 -39.70
CA ALA A 592 18.74 2.88 -39.19
C ALA A 592 18.00 3.26 -37.92
N ILE A 593 16.71 2.91 -37.81
CA ILE A 593 15.90 3.18 -36.61
C ILE A 593 16.41 2.32 -35.46
N LYS A 594 16.68 1.04 -35.70
CA LYS A 594 17.19 0.10 -34.68
C LYS A 594 18.55 0.57 -34.12
N GLN A 595 19.47 0.96 -35.00
CA GLN A 595 20.80 1.43 -34.60
C GLN A 595 20.71 2.70 -33.74
N ARG A 596 19.85 3.66 -34.11
CA ARG A 596 19.60 4.87 -33.32
C ARG A 596 19.07 4.53 -31.92
N LEU A 597 18.05 3.68 -31.85
CA LEU A 597 17.43 3.27 -30.58
C LEU A 597 18.43 2.53 -29.68
N LEU A 598 19.30 1.69 -30.25
CA LEU A 598 20.37 1.00 -29.52
C LEU A 598 21.42 2.00 -28.98
N ALA A 599 21.75 3.03 -29.73
CA ALA A 599 22.65 4.09 -29.24
C ALA A 599 22.04 4.87 -28.07
N ASP A 600 20.73 5.21 -28.16
CA ASP A 600 19.99 5.88 -27.08
C ASP A 600 19.91 4.99 -25.82
N LEU A 601 19.63 3.68 -25.99
CA LEU A 601 19.60 2.71 -24.90
C LEU A 601 20.96 2.57 -24.21
N LYS A 602 22.06 2.49 -24.98
CA LYS A 602 23.43 2.47 -24.41
C LYS A 602 23.75 3.72 -23.61
N ALA A 603 23.32 4.89 -24.07
CA ALA A 603 23.51 6.15 -23.34
C ALA A 603 22.77 6.12 -21.99
N LEU A 604 21.54 5.59 -21.95
CA LEU A 604 20.80 5.40 -20.70
C LEU A 604 21.48 4.41 -19.74
N VAL A 605 22.00 3.28 -20.24
CA VAL A 605 22.73 2.33 -19.39
C VAL A 605 23.97 2.99 -18.76
N ARG A 606 24.71 3.79 -19.51
CA ARG A 606 25.86 4.54 -18.97
C ARG A 606 25.43 5.59 -17.96
N ALA A 607 24.31 6.27 -18.19
CA ALA A 607 23.74 7.21 -17.21
C ALA A 607 23.36 6.50 -15.90
N GLU A 608 22.77 5.29 -15.98
CA GLU A 608 22.44 4.47 -14.82
C GLU A 608 23.68 3.99 -14.06
N MET A 609 24.74 3.60 -14.76
CA MET A 609 26.02 3.27 -14.12
C MET A 609 26.52 4.44 -13.26
N LYS A 610 26.48 5.66 -13.80
CA LYS A 610 26.89 6.85 -13.07
C LYS A 610 26.01 7.13 -11.85
N VAL A 611 24.68 7.01 -11.98
CA VAL A 611 23.75 7.15 -10.86
C VAL A 611 24.08 6.14 -9.76
N THR A 612 24.35 4.89 -10.13
CA THR A 612 24.67 3.82 -9.18
C THR A 612 26.02 4.08 -8.48
N GLU A 613 27.05 4.53 -9.24
CA GLU A 613 28.37 4.89 -8.70
C GLU A 613 28.28 6.05 -7.70
N GLU A 614 27.46 7.08 -7.97
CA GLU A 614 27.25 8.22 -7.08
C GLU A 614 26.48 7.85 -5.82
N LEU A 615 25.55 6.86 -5.88
CA LEU A 615 24.74 6.43 -4.74
C LEU A 615 25.50 5.53 -3.76
N ILE A 616 26.46 4.74 -4.22
CA ILE A 616 27.22 3.79 -3.37
C ILE A 616 27.81 4.48 -2.12
N PRO A 617 28.62 5.56 -2.23
CA PRO A 617 29.19 6.20 -1.06
C PRO A 617 28.15 6.82 -0.12
N LEU A 618 27.00 7.26 -0.63
CA LEU A 618 25.91 7.75 0.20
C LEU A 618 25.28 6.63 1.01
N ALA A 619 25.06 5.46 0.38
CA ALA A 619 24.50 4.28 1.06
C ALA A 619 25.50 3.63 2.04
N GLU A 620 26.82 3.82 1.84
CA GLU A 620 27.84 3.40 2.82
C GLU A 620 27.86 4.30 4.05
N ALA A 621 27.55 5.58 3.86
CA ALA A 621 27.56 6.57 4.95
C ALA A 621 26.26 6.60 5.75
N ASP A 622 25.13 6.18 5.19
CA ASP A 622 23.80 6.31 5.79
C ASP A 622 22.98 5.02 5.64
N SER A 623 22.85 4.27 6.74
CA SER A 623 22.08 3.03 6.80
C SER A 623 20.55 3.23 6.70
N ARG A 624 20.03 4.45 6.71
CA ARG A 624 18.61 4.74 6.45
C ARG A 624 18.26 4.55 4.97
N LEU A 625 19.25 4.65 4.07
CA LEU A 625 19.05 4.51 2.63
C LEU A 625 18.85 3.05 2.24
N GLY A 626 17.82 2.80 1.45
CA GLY A 626 17.47 1.47 0.94
C GLY A 626 16.66 0.61 1.91
N PHE A 627 16.59 0.95 3.21
CA PHE A 627 15.84 0.20 4.19
C PHE A 627 14.33 0.48 4.07
N HIS A 628 13.55 -0.58 3.88
CA HIS A 628 12.09 -0.53 3.85
C HIS A 628 11.54 -1.22 5.09
N SER A 629 10.95 -0.45 6.01
CA SER A 629 10.51 -0.97 7.30
C SER A 629 9.39 -2.00 7.19
N GLU A 630 8.48 -1.89 6.23
CA GLU A 630 7.45 -2.91 6.02
C GLU A 630 8.00 -4.19 5.40
N ALA A 631 9.02 -4.09 4.54
CA ALA A 631 9.75 -5.24 4.02
C ALA A 631 10.73 -5.83 5.05
N GLU A 632 10.96 -5.15 6.18
CA GLU A 632 11.91 -5.46 7.23
C GLU A 632 13.33 -5.75 6.70
N GLY A 633 13.71 -5.09 5.61
CA GLY A 633 14.99 -5.33 4.95
C GLY A 633 15.36 -4.23 3.97
N TYR A 634 16.53 -4.41 3.36
CA TYR A 634 17.07 -3.48 2.39
C TYR A 634 16.64 -3.83 0.97
N LYS A 635 15.96 -2.91 0.29
CA LYS A 635 15.64 -2.99 -1.13
C LYS A 635 16.87 -2.67 -2.00
N TYR A 636 17.78 -1.85 -1.48
CA TYR A 636 19.14 -1.68 -1.99
C TYR A 636 20.10 -1.40 -0.83
N HIS A 637 21.37 -1.78 -1.02
CA HIS A 637 22.47 -1.57 -0.09
C HIS A 637 23.79 -1.61 -0.89
N PRO A 638 24.93 -1.20 -0.34
CA PRO A 638 26.17 -1.06 -1.12
C PRO A 638 26.56 -2.28 -1.94
N ALA A 639 26.42 -3.49 -1.40
CA ALA A 639 26.78 -4.72 -2.14
C ALA A 639 25.81 -4.97 -3.32
N LEU A 640 24.49 -4.73 -3.13
CA LEU A 640 23.51 -4.90 -4.21
C LEU A 640 23.66 -3.83 -5.29
N LEU A 641 24.04 -2.61 -4.91
CA LEU A 641 24.37 -1.54 -5.88
C LEU A 641 25.59 -1.91 -6.73
N ARG A 642 26.64 -2.50 -6.13
CA ARG A 642 27.80 -3.02 -6.89
C ARG A 642 27.41 -4.16 -7.82
N TRP A 643 26.59 -5.10 -7.34
CA TRP A 643 26.03 -6.16 -8.20
C TRP A 643 25.27 -5.56 -9.40
N ARG A 644 24.46 -4.55 -9.16
CA ARG A 644 23.72 -3.88 -10.24
C ARG A 644 24.64 -3.18 -11.24
N LEU A 645 25.72 -2.55 -10.76
CA LEU A 645 26.74 -1.94 -11.62
C LEU A 645 27.39 -2.98 -12.53
N ASP A 646 27.70 -4.16 -12.01
CA ASP A 646 28.27 -5.26 -12.80
C ASP A 646 27.24 -5.83 -13.80
N GLN A 647 25.98 -5.93 -13.43
CA GLN A 647 24.89 -6.31 -14.35
C GLN A 647 24.77 -5.31 -15.52
N LEU A 648 24.90 -4.00 -15.26
CA LEU A 648 24.90 -2.99 -16.32
C LEU A 648 26.12 -3.06 -17.24
N LYS A 649 27.32 -3.40 -16.70
CA LYS A 649 28.52 -3.66 -17.50
C LYS A 649 28.32 -4.87 -18.39
N GLN A 650 27.86 -5.99 -17.84
CA GLN A 650 27.52 -7.21 -18.58
C GLN A 650 26.51 -6.95 -19.70
N LEU A 651 25.47 -6.16 -19.41
CA LEU A 651 24.49 -5.75 -20.41
C LEU A 651 25.16 -5.09 -21.63
N LEU A 652 26.12 -4.16 -21.40
CA LEU A 652 26.86 -3.48 -22.47
C LEU A 652 27.82 -4.39 -23.23
N THR A 653 28.45 -5.38 -22.59
CA THR A 653 29.48 -6.23 -23.16
C THR A 653 28.95 -7.53 -23.74
N GLU A 654 27.81 -8.03 -23.24
CA GLU A 654 27.30 -9.35 -23.61
C GLU A 654 25.99 -9.30 -24.40
N GLU A 655 24.99 -8.46 -23.98
CA GLU A 655 23.69 -8.40 -24.66
C GLU A 655 23.68 -7.43 -25.87
N PHE A 656 24.31 -6.26 -25.75
CA PHE A 656 24.29 -5.28 -26.85
C PHE A 656 25.02 -5.77 -28.11
N PRO A 657 26.25 -6.36 -28.09
CA PRO A 657 26.97 -6.67 -29.30
C PRO A 657 26.24 -7.62 -30.28
N PRO A 658 25.65 -8.74 -29.85
CA PRO A 658 24.87 -9.60 -30.76
C PRO A 658 23.64 -8.91 -31.32
N ILE A 659 22.94 -8.12 -30.52
CA ILE A 659 21.73 -7.38 -30.97
C ILE A 659 22.11 -6.28 -31.95
N GLU A 660 23.23 -5.57 -31.77
CA GLU A 660 23.74 -4.56 -32.70
C GLU A 660 24.11 -5.19 -34.06
N LYS A 661 24.72 -6.39 -34.02
CA LYS A 661 25.02 -7.13 -35.26
C LYS A 661 23.73 -7.48 -36.01
N GLN A 662 22.71 -7.99 -35.30
CA GLN A 662 21.42 -8.35 -35.87
C GLN A 662 20.65 -7.10 -36.35
N ALA A 663 20.77 -5.97 -35.68
CA ALA A 663 20.12 -4.72 -36.03
C ALA A 663 20.51 -4.14 -37.40
N LYS A 664 21.60 -4.57 -37.99
CA LYS A 664 22.05 -4.20 -39.35
C LYS A 664 21.19 -4.82 -40.44
N GLN A 665 20.40 -5.86 -40.11
CA GLN A 665 19.51 -6.53 -41.06
C GLN A 665 18.08 -5.98 -40.94
N PRO A 666 17.25 -5.98 -41.98
CA PRO A 666 15.81 -5.68 -41.87
C PRO A 666 15.08 -6.70 -40.98
N GLY A 667 13.86 -6.35 -40.50
CA GLY A 667 13.01 -7.24 -39.71
C GLY A 667 13.09 -7.01 -38.19
N SER A 668 12.29 -7.75 -37.44
CA SER A 668 12.20 -7.68 -35.98
C SER A 668 13.45 -8.26 -35.30
N LEU A 669 13.88 -7.62 -34.21
CA LEU A 669 14.91 -8.18 -33.32
C LEU A 669 14.36 -9.24 -32.36
N PHE A 670 13.08 -9.16 -32.02
CA PHE A 670 12.43 -10.04 -31.04
C PHE A 670 11.09 -10.58 -31.59
N PRO A 671 11.11 -11.45 -32.65
CA PRO A 671 9.90 -11.87 -33.35
C PRO A 671 8.95 -12.70 -32.50
N ASP A 672 9.44 -13.47 -31.51
CA ASP A 672 8.60 -14.15 -30.53
C ASP A 672 7.92 -13.16 -29.57
N TYR A 673 8.69 -12.20 -29.08
CA TYR A 673 8.19 -11.17 -28.18
C TYR A 673 7.10 -10.27 -28.79
N THR A 674 7.18 -10.02 -30.11
CA THR A 674 6.19 -9.22 -30.87
C THR A 674 5.03 -10.07 -31.42
N GLY A 675 5.11 -11.39 -31.36
CA GLY A 675 4.11 -12.31 -31.92
C GLY A 675 4.22 -12.49 -33.43
N GLU A 676 5.29 -12.01 -34.07
CA GLU A 676 5.52 -12.24 -35.51
C GLU A 676 5.82 -13.70 -35.79
N ALA A 677 6.71 -14.30 -35.01
CA ALA A 677 7.07 -15.71 -35.06
C ALA A 677 7.05 -16.31 -33.63
N PRO A 678 5.85 -16.56 -33.08
CA PRO A 678 5.71 -17.06 -31.72
C PRO A 678 6.19 -18.51 -31.58
N THR A 679 6.84 -18.81 -30.46
CA THR A 679 7.28 -20.18 -30.12
C THR A 679 6.25 -20.94 -29.29
N GLY A 680 5.24 -20.25 -28.69
CA GLY A 680 4.16 -20.85 -27.91
C GLY A 680 2.91 -21.21 -28.72
N PRO A 681 1.85 -21.69 -28.08
CA PRO A 681 0.60 -22.02 -28.74
C PRO A 681 -0.05 -20.80 -29.41
N VAL A 682 -0.71 -21.00 -30.56
CA VAL A 682 -1.36 -19.95 -31.35
C VAL A 682 -2.81 -20.35 -31.60
N CYS A 683 -3.74 -19.47 -31.23
CA CYS A 683 -5.13 -19.54 -31.65
C CYS A 683 -5.41 -18.45 -32.68
N PHE A 684 -6.10 -18.81 -33.77
CA PHE A 684 -6.56 -17.88 -34.77
C PHE A 684 -8.00 -17.49 -34.48
N ALA A 685 -8.32 -16.20 -34.52
CA ALA A 685 -9.67 -15.68 -34.43
C ALA A 685 -10.13 -15.20 -35.81
N PRO A 686 -10.89 -16.03 -36.59
CA PRO A 686 -11.44 -15.63 -37.87
C PRO A 686 -12.43 -14.48 -37.70
N LYS A 687 -12.60 -13.71 -38.77
CA LYS A 687 -13.59 -12.62 -38.81
C LYS A 687 -14.99 -13.22 -38.97
N ALA A 688 -15.91 -12.85 -38.08
CA ALA A 688 -17.31 -13.13 -38.25
C ALA A 688 -17.94 -12.04 -39.12
N ASP A 689 -18.66 -12.42 -40.20
CA ASP A 689 -19.34 -11.48 -41.08
C ASP A 689 -20.50 -10.76 -40.39
N LEU A 690 -21.15 -11.47 -39.46
CA LEU A 690 -22.18 -10.93 -38.57
C LEU A 690 -21.76 -11.23 -37.13
N GLU A 691 -21.96 -10.27 -36.22
CA GLU A 691 -21.68 -10.49 -34.78
C GLU A 691 -22.60 -11.59 -34.24
N PRO A 692 -22.04 -12.69 -33.65
CA PRO A 692 -22.85 -13.75 -33.09
C PRO A 692 -23.65 -13.26 -31.88
N GLU A 693 -24.88 -13.73 -31.76
CA GLU A 693 -25.68 -13.47 -30.56
C GLU A 693 -24.99 -14.09 -29.32
N LEU A 694 -24.91 -13.30 -28.23
CA LEU A 694 -24.31 -13.75 -26.98
C LEU A 694 -25.31 -14.65 -26.22
N THR A 695 -25.33 -15.93 -26.52
CA THR A 695 -26.22 -16.92 -25.89
C THR A 695 -25.59 -17.66 -24.70
N GLY A 696 -24.33 -17.30 -24.40
CA GLY A 696 -23.50 -18.05 -23.44
C GLY A 696 -22.97 -19.39 -23.99
N ARG A 697 -23.24 -19.74 -25.26
CA ARG A 697 -22.73 -20.93 -25.95
C ARG A 697 -21.95 -20.57 -27.19
N PRO A 698 -20.69 -21.02 -27.33
CA PRO A 698 -19.88 -20.78 -28.53
C PRO A 698 -20.17 -21.84 -29.64
N VAL A 699 -21.40 -21.91 -30.10
CA VAL A 699 -21.87 -22.89 -31.11
C VAL A 699 -22.79 -22.23 -32.15
N GLY A 700 -22.77 -22.74 -33.37
CA GLY A 700 -23.58 -22.28 -34.50
C GLY A 700 -23.00 -21.07 -35.23
N GLY A 701 -23.27 -20.95 -36.50
CA GLY A 701 -22.78 -19.89 -37.36
C GLY A 701 -21.25 -19.78 -37.39
N ALA A 702 -20.72 -18.56 -37.22
CA ALA A 702 -19.28 -18.32 -37.24
C ALA A 702 -18.47 -19.14 -36.19
N TRP A 703 -19.12 -19.56 -35.13
CA TRP A 703 -18.45 -20.40 -34.09
C TRP A 703 -18.08 -21.79 -34.59
N ASP A 704 -18.79 -22.35 -35.56
CA ASP A 704 -18.52 -23.70 -36.05
C ASP A 704 -17.27 -23.72 -36.96
N GLU A 705 -16.91 -22.58 -37.57
CA GLU A 705 -15.68 -22.40 -38.35
C GLU A 705 -14.46 -22.01 -37.48
N ALA A 706 -14.68 -21.56 -36.25
CA ALA A 706 -13.60 -21.13 -35.36
C ALA A 706 -12.76 -22.32 -34.88
N PRO A 707 -11.42 -22.24 -34.94
CA PRO A 707 -10.54 -23.32 -34.47
C PRO A 707 -10.71 -23.64 -33.00
N GLU A 708 -10.92 -24.92 -32.68
CA GLU A 708 -10.98 -25.40 -31.29
C GLU A 708 -9.59 -25.49 -30.67
N GLN A 709 -9.50 -25.07 -29.44
CA GLN A 709 -8.30 -25.14 -28.59
C GLN A 709 -8.66 -25.87 -27.30
N GLU A 710 -7.79 -26.75 -26.81
CA GLU A 710 -8.01 -27.49 -25.57
C GLU A 710 -7.08 -27.00 -24.46
N CYS A 711 -7.60 -26.85 -23.24
CA CYS A 711 -6.82 -26.61 -22.04
C CYS A 711 -6.30 -27.95 -21.52
N ALA A 712 -5.08 -28.31 -21.92
CA ALA A 712 -4.48 -29.63 -21.65
C ALA A 712 -3.44 -29.63 -20.51
N ASN A 713 -3.09 -28.47 -19.97
CA ASN A 713 -2.09 -28.38 -18.89
C ASN A 713 -2.79 -28.39 -17.54
N TRP A 714 -2.68 -29.49 -16.80
CA TRP A 714 -3.35 -29.70 -15.53
C TRP A 714 -2.39 -29.55 -14.36
N LEU A 715 -2.78 -28.75 -13.37
CA LEU A 715 -2.05 -28.52 -12.12
C LEU A 715 -2.99 -28.65 -10.91
N ARG A 716 -2.53 -29.26 -9.84
CA ARG A 716 -3.23 -29.27 -8.55
C ARG A 716 -2.62 -28.25 -7.60
N HIS A 717 -3.48 -27.60 -6.82
CA HIS A 717 -3.05 -26.69 -5.76
C HIS A 717 -2.90 -27.47 -4.45
N VAL A 718 -1.70 -27.44 -3.90
CA VAL A 718 -1.43 -27.99 -2.57
C VAL A 718 -1.56 -26.84 -1.57
N PHE A 719 -2.66 -26.85 -0.80
CA PHE A 719 -2.83 -25.88 0.27
C PHE A 719 -1.85 -26.16 1.42
N ASN A 720 -0.84 -25.33 1.59
CA ASN A 720 0.07 -25.40 2.73
C ASN A 720 -0.11 -24.13 3.60
N PRO A 721 -0.80 -24.24 4.76
CA PRO A 721 -1.07 -23.11 5.63
C PRO A 721 0.21 -22.44 6.16
N ASP A 722 1.29 -23.20 6.36
CA ASP A 722 2.56 -22.66 6.85
C ASP A 722 3.28 -21.80 5.79
N ARG A 723 3.06 -22.08 4.51
CA ARG A 723 3.64 -21.32 3.40
C ARG A 723 2.89 -20.01 3.15
N ARG A 724 1.57 -19.98 3.37
CA ARG A 724 0.79 -18.74 3.28
C ARG A 724 1.29 -17.68 4.26
N ARG A 725 1.78 -18.10 5.43
CA ARG A 725 2.42 -17.22 6.42
C ARG A 725 3.79 -16.70 5.95
N LYS A 726 4.50 -17.47 5.14
CA LYS A 726 5.87 -17.14 4.71
C LYS A 726 5.93 -16.30 3.44
N CYS A 727 4.80 -16.02 2.79
CA CYS A 727 4.73 -15.31 1.50
C CYS A 727 5.71 -15.87 0.45
N ALA A 728 6.02 -17.17 0.51
CA ALA A 728 6.94 -17.84 -0.38
C ALA A 728 6.18 -18.67 -1.39
N TYR A 729 6.41 -18.42 -2.68
CA TYR A 729 6.05 -19.33 -3.74
C TYR A 729 6.96 -20.56 -3.66
N ASP A 730 6.37 -21.74 -3.67
CA ASP A 730 7.10 -23.00 -3.80
C ASP A 730 6.56 -23.77 -5.01
N PRO A 731 7.41 -24.17 -5.96
CA PRO A 731 7.01 -25.01 -7.08
C PRO A 731 6.28 -26.29 -6.65
N ALA A 732 6.57 -26.80 -5.45
CA ALA A 732 5.90 -27.96 -4.87
C ALA A 732 4.41 -27.72 -4.53
N ASP A 733 3.94 -26.47 -4.55
CA ASP A 733 2.52 -26.15 -4.37
C ASP A 733 1.69 -26.35 -5.66
N HIS A 734 2.37 -26.55 -6.80
CA HIS A 734 1.76 -26.75 -8.11
C HIS A 734 2.25 -28.06 -8.74
N LEU A 735 1.66 -29.14 -8.35
CA LEU A 735 2.01 -30.46 -8.84
C LEU A 735 1.13 -30.85 -10.05
N PRO A 736 1.64 -31.67 -10.99
CA PRO A 736 0.80 -32.26 -12.02
C PRO A 736 -0.38 -33.01 -11.42
N VAL A 737 -1.52 -32.94 -12.06
CA VAL A 737 -2.70 -33.76 -11.72
C VAL A 737 -2.55 -35.10 -12.38
N ASP A 738 -2.85 -36.18 -11.63
CA ASP A 738 -2.93 -37.53 -12.22
C ASP A 738 -4.03 -37.53 -13.29
N PRO A 739 -3.78 -38.03 -14.52
CA PRO A 739 -4.82 -38.16 -15.53
C PRO A 739 -6.09 -38.89 -15.08
N ALA A 740 -6.00 -39.80 -14.11
CA ALA A 740 -7.14 -40.43 -13.50
C ALA A 740 -8.08 -39.48 -12.75
N ASP A 741 -7.55 -38.39 -12.22
CA ASP A 741 -8.32 -37.33 -11.52
C ASP A 741 -9.04 -36.36 -12.45
N HIS A 742 -8.82 -36.43 -13.76
CA HIS A 742 -9.50 -35.57 -14.75
C HIS A 742 -11.01 -35.87 -14.83
N ASP A 743 -11.45 -37.07 -14.45
CA ASP A 743 -12.87 -37.50 -14.40
C ASP A 743 -13.61 -37.27 -15.75
N GLY A 744 -12.93 -37.36 -16.89
CA GLY A 744 -13.49 -37.05 -18.21
C GLY A 744 -13.86 -35.59 -18.43
N ARG A 745 -13.38 -34.67 -17.58
CA ARG A 745 -13.56 -33.24 -17.75
C ARG A 745 -12.62 -32.71 -18.84
N THR A 746 -13.14 -31.90 -19.71
CA THR A 746 -12.36 -31.17 -20.76
C THR A 746 -12.79 -29.73 -20.81
N THR A 747 -11.87 -28.87 -21.22
CA THR A 747 -12.15 -27.44 -21.42
C THR A 747 -11.69 -27.08 -22.82
N ILE A 748 -12.65 -26.68 -23.66
CA ILE A 748 -12.42 -26.28 -25.04
C ILE A 748 -12.75 -24.81 -25.17
N TRP A 749 -11.94 -24.07 -25.93
CA TRP A 749 -12.25 -22.70 -26.23
C TRP A 749 -12.01 -22.34 -27.70
N LYS A 750 -12.65 -21.27 -28.14
CA LYS A 750 -12.61 -20.72 -29.49
C LYS A 750 -12.56 -19.21 -29.40
N ALA A 751 -12.08 -18.57 -30.45
CA ALA A 751 -12.13 -17.12 -30.57
C ALA A 751 -12.63 -16.68 -31.94
N LEU A 752 -13.36 -15.57 -31.96
CA LEU A 752 -13.78 -14.85 -33.14
C LEU A 752 -13.41 -13.38 -33.01
N ARG A 753 -13.31 -12.68 -34.14
CA ARG A 753 -13.28 -11.24 -34.16
C ARG A 753 -14.46 -10.65 -34.95
N THR A 754 -14.89 -9.47 -34.54
CA THR A 754 -15.73 -8.58 -35.33
C THR A 754 -14.94 -7.36 -35.74
N ASP A 755 -15.57 -6.36 -36.34
CA ASP A 755 -14.90 -5.10 -36.69
C ASP A 755 -14.52 -4.26 -35.49
N ASP A 756 -15.15 -4.48 -34.32
CA ASP A 756 -14.99 -3.68 -33.13
C ASP A 756 -14.67 -4.50 -31.84
N ALA A 757 -14.73 -5.84 -31.91
CA ALA A 757 -14.54 -6.69 -30.72
C ALA A 757 -13.81 -8.00 -31.02
N ILE A 758 -13.31 -8.62 -29.93
CA ILE A 758 -12.91 -10.03 -29.85
C ILE A 758 -13.94 -10.77 -29.00
N LEU A 759 -14.36 -11.94 -29.49
CA LEU A 759 -15.20 -12.86 -28.73
C LEU A 759 -14.39 -14.08 -28.34
N ILE A 760 -14.46 -14.48 -27.07
CA ILE A 760 -13.84 -15.71 -26.55
C ILE A 760 -14.95 -16.59 -25.99
N GLY A 761 -15.14 -17.74 -26.58
CA GLY A 761 -16.12 -18.73 -26.15
C GLY A 761 -15.42 -19.94 -25.49
N VAL A 762 -15.86 -20.32 -24.32
CA VAL A 762 -15.28 -21.43 -23.56
C VAL A 762 -16.37 -22.43 -23.19
N THR A 763 -16.12 -23.72 -23.42
CA THR A 763 -17.01 -24.83 -23.03
C THR A 763 -16.30 -25.74 -22.03
N CYS A 764 -16.90 -25.94 -20.87
CA CYS A 764 -16.38 -26.71 -19.74
C CYS A 764 -17.22 -27.97 -19.57
N LYS A 765 -16.76 -29.13 -20.06
CA LYS A 765 -17.45 -30.41 -19.87
C LYS A 765 -17.29 -30.91 -18.42
N ALA A 766 -18.39 -31.40 -17.86
CA ALA A 766 -18.45 -31.76 -16.44
C ALA A 766 -17.89 -33.18 -16.14
N GLY A 767 -17.68 -34.02 -17.21
CA GLY A 767 -17.34 -35.40 -17.02
C GLY A 767 -18.44 -36.14 -16.25
N GLY A 768 -18.12 -36.79 -15.16
CA GLY A 768 -19.03 -37.52 -14.28
C GLY A 768 -19.67 -36.67 -13.17
N ARG A 769 -19.38 -35.36 -13.06
CA ARG A 769 -19.82 -34.50 -11.98
C ARG A 769 -20.97 -33.60 -12.36
N LYS A 770 -21.54 -32.90 -11.37
CA LYS A 770 -22.53 -31.84 -11.60
C LYS A 770 -21.88 -30.64 -12.25
N SER A 771 -22.44 -30.22 -13.37
CA SER A 771 -21.92 -29.13 -14.18
C SER A 771 -21.84 -27.80 -13.42
N GLY A 772 -20.67 -27.17 -13.44
CA GLY A 772 -20.42 -25.85 -12.87
C GLY A 772 -20.31 -25.76 -11.35
N GLU A 773 -20.42 -26.86 -10.61
CA GLU A 773 -20.37 -26.83 -9.15
C GLU A 773 -18.94 -26.60 -8.64
N GLY A 774 -18.73 -25.47 -7.96
CA GLY A 774 -17.42 -25.07 -7.42
C GLY A 774 -16.40 -24.65 -8.47
N GLU A 775 -16.81 -24.43 -9.72
CA GLU A 775 -15.93 -24.11 -10.84
C GLU A 775 -15.86 -22.59 -11.12
N ALA A 776 -14.77 -22.18 -11.75
CA ALA A 776 -14.59 -20.82 -12.27
C ALA A 776 -13.68 -20.82 -13.51
N LEU A 777 -13.88 -19.85 -14.39
CA LEU A 777 -12.95 -19.53 -15.47
C LEU A 777 -12.14 -18.31 -15.12
N GLN A 778 -10.86 -18.32 -15.47
CA GLN A 778 -9.97 -17.17 -15.52
C GLN A 778 -9.45 -17.00 -16.94
N ILE A 779 -9.75 -15.88 -17.56
CA ILE A 779 -9.25 -15.53 -18.88
C ILE A 779 -8.25 -14.42 -18.73
N TYR A 780 -6.97 -14.75 -18.96
CA TYR A 780 -5.85 -13.83 -18.88
C TYR A 780 -5.59 -13.19 -20.22
N ILE A 781 -5.48 -11.89 -20.28
CA ILE A 781 -5.17 -11.14 -21.49
C ILE A 781 -4.06 -10.12 -21.22
N GLU A 782 -3.02 -10.15 -22.05
CA GLU A 782 -2.01 -9.10 -22.15
C GLU A 782 -2.32 -8.27 -23.42
N PRO A 783 -3.06 -7.16 -23.29
CA PRO A 783 -3.55 -6.43 -24.45
C PRO A 783 -2.42 -5.75 -25.22
N THR A 784 -1.43 -5.22 -24.51
CA THR A 784 -0.20 -4.65 -25.05
C THR A 784 0.95 -4.89 -24.09
N ARG A 785 2.19 -4.83 -24.57
CA ARG A 785 3.41 -4.99 -23.76
C ARG A 785 3.67 -3.85 -22.78
N THR A 786 2.95 -2.74 -22.88
CA THR A 786 3.11 -1.53 -22.07
C THR A 786 1.89 -1.21 -21.20
N GLN A 787 0.97 -2.15 -21.09
CA GLN A 787 -0.23 -2.05 -20.24
C GLN A 787 -0.31 -3.26 -19.30
N PRO A 788 -1.01 -3.15 -18.17
CA PRO A 788 -1.21 -4.26 -17.27
C PRO A 788 -2.02 -5.37 -17.93
N ARG A 789 -1.73 -6.61 -17.54
CA ARG A 789 -2.56 -7.76 -17.86
C ARG A 789 -3.95 -7.57 -17.27
N ARG A 790 -4.91 -8.24 -17.87
CA ARG A 790 -6.30 -8.23 -17.44
C ARG A 790 -6.78 -9.65 -17.26
N ILE A 791 -7.50 -9.89 -16.17
CA ILE A 791 -7.96 -11.22 -15.79
C ILE A 791 -9.47 -11.14 -15.61
N PHE A 792 -10.18 -11.87 -16.43
CA PHE A 792 -11.61 -12.06 -16.27
C PHE A 792 -11.86 -13.29 -15.41
N HIS A 793 -12.53 -13.10 -14.30
CA HIS A 793 -13.02 -14.17 -13.47
C HIS A 793 -14.52 -14.36 -13.79
N ILE A 794 -14.89 -15.54 -14.21
CA ILE A 794 -16.27 -15.86 -14.66
C ILE A 794 -16.74 -17.09 -13.90
N SER A 795 -17.90 -16.97 -13.22
CA SER A 795 -18.57 -18.09 -12.59
C SER A 795 -19.62 -18.69 -13.49
N PRO A 796 -20.01 -19.96 -13.32
CA PRO A 796 -21.12 -20.57 -14.04
C PRO A 796 -22.46 -19.83 -13.87
N SER A 797 -22.66 -19.17 -12.74
CA SER A 797 -23.86 -18.36 -12.44
C SER A 797 -23.91 -17.01 -13.17
N GLY A 798 -22.94 -16.70 -14.01
CA GLY A 798 -22.87 -15.42 -14.73
C GLY A 798 -22.24 -14.26 -13.94
N VAL A 799 -21.82 -14.50 -12.71
CA VAL A 799 -21.04 -13.47 -12.00
C VAL A 799 -19.68 -13.36 -12.65
N ALA A 800 -19.35 -12.17 -13.13
CA ALA A 800 -18.10 -11.92 -13.80
C ALA A 800 -17.45 -10.61 -13.32
N ARG A 801 -16.12 -10.63 -13.30
CA ARG A 801 -15.29 -9.49 -12.90
C ARG A 801 -14.04 -9.42 -13.75
N CYS A 802 -13.51 -8.22 -13.94
CA CYS A 802 -12.21 -8.01 -14.55
C CYS A 802 -11.25 -7.38 -13.55
N GLN A 803 -10.05 -7.92 -13.49
CA GLN A 803 -8.96 -7.47 -12.64
C GLN A 803 -7.79 -7.01 -13.52
N GLN A 804 -7.15 -5.92 -13.13
CA GLN A 804 -5.93 -5.41 -13.77
C GLN A 804 -4.75 -5.68 -12.82
N ASP A 805 -3.82 -6.51 -13.19
CA ASP A 805 -2.67 -6.99 -12.38
C ASP A 805 -2.86 -6.97 -10.84
N ASP A 806 -3.03 -5.82 -10.22
CA ASP A 806 -3.30 -5.66 -8.78
C ASP A 806 -4.49 -4.71 -8.52
N GLY A 807 -5.40 -4.61 -9.45
CA GLY A 807 -6.56 -3.74 -9.32
C GLY A 807 -7.79 -4.28 -10.02
N TYR A 808 -8.94 -3.75 -9.65
CA TYR A 808 -10.22 -4.12 -10.26
C TYR A 808 -10.72 -3.05 -11.20
N ILE A 809 -11.15 -3.44 -12.40
CA ILE A 809 -11.85 -2.56 -13.33
C ILE A 809 -13.34 -2.84 -13.15
N PRO A 810 -14.16 -1.86 -12.76
CA PRO A 810 -15.63 -2.02 -12.71
C PRO A 810 -16.17 -2.42 -14.08
N ARG A 811 -17.12 -3.37 -14.11
CA ARG A 811 -17.76 -3.87 -15.33
C ARG A 811 -18.40 -2.76 -16.15
N GLU A 812 -19.03 -1.82 -15.47
CA GLU A 812 -19.80 -0.72 -16.08
C GLU A 812 -18.94 0.25 -16.91
N ASN A 813 -17.65 0.36 -16.57
CA ASN A 813 -16.71 1.29 -17.23
C ASN A 813 -15.88 0.63 -18.35
N ALA A 814 -16.01 -0.69 -18.55
CA ALA A 814 -15.10 -1.44 -19.40
C ALA A 814 -15.66 -1.79 -20.78
N GLY A 815 -16.97 -1.68 -21.00
CA GLY A 815 -17.64 -1.99 -22.28
C GLY A 815 -17.62 -3.48 -22.67
N TRP A 816 -16.96 -4.36 -21.89
CA TRP A 816 -16.99 -5.81 -22.12
C TRP A 816 -18.26 -6.45 -21.55
N THR A 817 -18.68 -7.55 -22.17
CA THR A 817 -19.85 -8.30 -21.73
C THR A 817 -19.56 -9.77 -21.69
N VAL A 818 -20.28 -10.51 -20.85
CA VAL A 818 -20.19 -11.97 -20.76
C VAL A 818 -21.57 -12.57 -20.54
N GLU A 819 -21.83 -13.67 -21.23
CA GLU A 819 -23.01 -14.51 -21.03
C GLU A 819 -22.55 -15.92 -20.68
N THR A 820 -23.29 -16.59 -19.79
CA THR A 820 -23.00 -17.97 -19.36
C THR A 820 -24.23 -18.86 -19.54
N LYS A 821 -24.00 -20.13 -19.79
CA LYS A 821 -25.05 -21.13 -19.91
C LYS A 821 -24.64 -22.40 -19.16
N VAL A 822 -25.47 -22.85 -18.22
CA VAL A 822 -25.24 -24.11 -17.51
C VAL A 822 -26.20 -25.17 -18.04
N GLY A 823 -25.66 -26.30 -18.50
CA GLY A 823 -26.39 -27.48 -18.94
C GLY A 823 -26.13 -28.66 -18.00
N LYS A 824 -26.75 -29.83 -18.30
CA LYS A 824 -26.57 -31.02 -17.48
C LYS A 824 -25.15 -31.60 -17.53
N LYS A 825 -24.48 -31.55 -18.68
CA LYS A 825 -23.18 -32.18 -18.95
C LYS A 825 -22.02 -31.19 -19.07
N GLU A 826 -22.34 -29.90 -19.25
CA GLU A 826 -21.36 -28.86 -19.48
C GLU A 826 -21.92 -27.50 -19.08
N TRP A 827 -21.04 -26.55 -18.84
CA TRP A 827 -21.36 -25.14 -18.84
C TRP A 827 -20.44 -24.38 -19.79
N SER A 828 -20.84 -23.22 -20.20
CA SER A 828 -20.08 -22.42 -21.14
C SER A 828 -20.20 -20.94 -20.86
N ALA A 829 -19.25 -20.16 -21.38
CA ALA A 829 -19.22 -18.71 -21.31
C ALA A 829 -18.80 -18.12 -22.66
N VAL A 830 -19.40 -17.01 -23.03
CA VAL A 830 -18.97 -16.19 -24.17
C VAL A 830 -18.67 -14.78 -23.65
N LEU A 831 -17.40 -14.38 -23.78
CA LEU A 831 -16.88 -13.08 -23.38
C LEU A 831 -16.66 -12.23 -24.64
N ARG A 832 -17.25 -11.04 -24.67
CA ARG A 832 -17.03 -10.02 -25.72
C ARG A 832 -16.17 -8.89 -25.18
N ILE A 833 -15.09 -8.55 -25.88
CA ILE A 833 -14.13 -7.53 -25.48
C ILE A 833 -13.96 -6.53 -26.62
N PRO A 834 -14.31 -5.24 -26.43
CA PRO A 834 -14.09 -4.20 -27.44
C PRO A 834 -12.60 -4.05 -27.79
N LEU A 835 -12.28 -3.79 -29.06
CA LEU A 835 -10.91 -3.63 -29.54
C LEU A 835 -10.20 -2.41 -28.93
N ASP A 836 -10.93 -1.32 -28.70
CA ASP A 836 -10.39 -0.12 -28.05
C ASP A 836 -9.97 -0.42 -26.61
N TRP A 837 -10.69 -1.30 -25.91
CA TRP A 837 -10.35 -1.76 -24.56
C TRP A 837 -9.07 -2.61 -24.53
N LEU A 838 -8.73 -3.25 -25.65
CA LEU A 838 -7.44 -3.93 -25.88
C LEU A 838 -6.34 -2.98 -26.39
N GLY A 839 -6.59 -1.67 -26.40
CA GLY A 839 -5.65 -0.68 -26.93
C GLY A 839 -5.50 -0.75 -28.46
N GLN A 840 -6.50 -1.30 -29.15
CA GLN A 840 -6.54 -1.44 -30.62
C GLN A 840 -7.66 -0.55 -31.19
N LYS A 841 -7.47 -0.09 -32.42
CA LYS A 841 -8.46 0.81 -33.04
C LYS A 841 -9.47 0.00 -33.88
N PRO A 842 -10.77 0.20 -33.69
CA PRO A 842 -11.78 -0.36 -34.59
C PRO A 842 -11.52 0.02 -36.04
N GLY A 843 -11.82 -0.90 -36.98
CA GLY A 843 -11.61 -0.69 -38.40
C GLY A 843 -10.17 -0.82 -38.92
N GLN A 844 -9.19 -1.04 -38.02
CA GLN A 844 -7.82 -1.43 -38.37
C GLN A 844 -7.64 -2.93 -38.22
N LYS A 845 -6.70 -3.53 -38.99
CA LYS A 845 -6.33 -4.94 -38.77
C LYS A 845 -5.83 -5.11 -37.37
N PRO A 846 -6.48 -5.91 -36.48
CA PRO A 846 -6.07 -6.09 -35.11
C PRO A 846 -4.68 -6.72 -35.01
N ARG A 847 -3.91 -6.29 -34.01
CA ARG A 847 -2.59 -6.88 -33.72
C ARG A 847 -2.76 -8.15 -32.89
N PRO A 848 -1.86 -9.12 -33.04
CA PRO A 848 -1.78 -10.25 -32.11
C PRO A 848 -1.62 -9.77 -30.68
N PHE A 849 -2.25 -10.47 -29.75
CA PHE A 849 -2.08 -10.26 -28.31
C PHE A 849 -1.99 -11.60 -27.57
N ARG A 850 -1.54 -11.55 -26.33
CA ARG A 850 -1.31 -12.77 -25.56
C ARG A 850 -2.54 -13.10 -24.72
N VAL A 851 -2.86 -14.40 -24.63
CA VAL A 851 -4.03 -14.91 -23.91
C VAL A 851 -3.68 -16.22 -23.22
N ASN A 852 -4.28 -16.50 -22.07
CA ASN A 852 -4.37 -17.83 -21.48
C ASN A 852 -5.77 -18.07 -20.92
N ILE A 853 -6.29 -19.27 -21.09
CA ILE A 853 -7.58 -19.71 -20.58
C ILE A 853 -7.32 -20.73 -19.50
N ILE A 854 -7.89 -20.52 -18.31
CA ILE A 854 -7.72 -21.38 -17.13
C ILE A 854 -9.08 -21.70 -16.54
N ARG A 855 -9.39 -22.99 -16.38
CA ARG A 855 -10.53 -23.43 -15.59
C ARG A 855 -10.06 -23.92 -14.23
N GLN A 856 -10.61 -23.37 -13.18
CA GLN A 856 -10.44 -23.82 -11.81
C GLN A 856 -11.59 -24.76 -11.42
N MET A 857 -11.28 -25.85 -10.73
CA MET A 857 -12.26 -26.87 -10.39
C MET A 857 -11.89 -27.62 -9.11
N PRO A 858 -12.87 -28.09 -8.33
CA PRO A 858 -12.61 -28.99 -7.21
C PRO A 858 -12.20 -30.37 -7.71
N ILE A 859 -11.21 -31.00 -7.09
CA ILE A 859 -10.83 -32.40 -7.28
C ILE A 859 -10.71 -33.10 -5.93
N ALA A 860 -10.98 -34.41 -5.93
CA ALA A 860 -11.00 -35.21 -4.69
C ALA A 860 -9.60 -35.34 -4.07
N SER A 861 -8.57 -35.49 -4.90
CA SER A 861 -7.18 -35.67 -4.48
C SER A 861 -6.47 -34.41 -3.95
N ALA A 862 -7.06 -33.19 -4.11
CA ALA A 862 -6.48 -31.95 -3.63
C ALA A 862 -7.53 -31.00 -3.03
N PRO A 863 -7.51 -30.80 -1.71
CA PRO A 863 -8.43 -29.86 -1.03
C PRO A 863 -8.35 -28.42 -1.57
N GLY A 864 -7.21 -28.00 -2.14
CA GLY A 864 -7.03 -26.71 -2.80
C GLY A 864 -7.60 -26.63 -4.24
N GLY A 865 -8.14 -27.76 -4.76
CA GLY A 865 -8.63 -27.87 -6.13
C GLY A 865 -7.54 -28.11 -7.18
N ALA A 866 -7.96 -28.09 -8.44
CA ALA A 866 -7.08 -28.16 -9.60
C ALA A 866 -7.45 -27.09 -10.62
N GLU A 867 -6.52 -26.86 -11.54
CA GLU A 867 -6.76 -26.04 -12.73
C GLU A 867 -6.30 -26.75 -14.00
N CYS A 868 -6.94 -26.46 -15.12
CA CYS A 868 -6.41 -26.76 -16.43
C CYS A 868 -6.24 -25.49 -17.25
N SER A 869 -5.12 -25.34 -17.94
CA SER A 869 -4.78 -24.18 -18.72
C SER A 869 -4.45 -24.50 -20.17
N TRP A 870 -4.68 -23.53 -21.07
CA TRP A 870 -4.32 -23.67 -22.48
C TRP A 870 -2.82 -23.54 -22.71
N ALA A 871 -2.20 -22.46 -22.26
CA ALA A 871 -0.76 -22.35 -22.28
C ALA A 871 -0.19 -22.90 -20.96
N LYS A 872 0.98 -23.51 -21.03
CA LYS A 872 1.67 -24.05 -19.85
C LYS A 872 1.85 -22.96 -18.81
N ARG A 873 1.66 -23.32 -17.58
CA ARG A 873 1.83 -22.42 -16.44
C ARG A 873 3.18 -22.67 -15.80
N GLU A 874 4.12 -21.75 -15.98
CA GLU A 874 5.40 -21.77 -15.26
C GLU A 874 5.43 -20.63 -14.24
N PRO A 875 5.43 -20.98 -12.97
CA PRO A 875 5.47 -20.00 -11.90
C PRO A 875 6.79 -19.26 -11.86
N ALA A 876 6.79 -17.94 -11.80
CA ALA A 876 7.98 -17.16 -11.59
C ALA A 876 8.54 -17.42 -10.20
N GLN A 877 9.74 -17.99 -10.14
CA GLN A 877 10.40 -18.29 -8.89
C GLN A 877 10.50 -17.06 -7.98
N GLY A 878 10.01 -17.20 -6.75
CA GLY A 878 10.28 -16.27 -5.66
C GLY A 878 9.49 -14.96 -5.64
N ARG A 879 8.39 -14.82 -6.42
CA ARG A 879 7.63 -13.56 -6.47
C ARG A 879 6.14 -13.79 -6.26
N LEU A 880 5.61 -13.26 -5.17
CA LEU A 880 4.18 -13.13 -4.94
C LEU A 880 3.73 -11.74 -5.34
N VAL A 881 2.73 -11.69 -6.19
CA VAL A 881 1.92 -10.50 -6.40
C VAL A 881 0.76 -10.55 -5.41
N TRP A 882 0.37 -9.44 -4.85
CA TRP A 882 -0.72 -9.34 -3.89
C TRP A 882 -2.04 -9.80 -4.54
N GLY A 883 -2.80 -10.62 -3.83
CA GLY A 883 -4.00 -11.24 -4.37
C GLY A 883 -3.73 -12.56 -5.09
N ASP A 884 -4.76 -13.10 -5.74
CA ASP A 884 -4.72 -14.39 -6.46
C ASP A 884 -3.96 -14.32 -7.82
N LEU A 885 -3.19 -13.26 -8.03
CA LEU A 885 -2.43 -13.04 -9.25
C LEU A 885 -1.17 -13.89 -9.24
N ASN A 886 -1.20 -14.99 -9.92
CA ASN A 886 0.00 -15.75 -10.20
C ASN A 886 0.76 -15.06 -11.35
N PRO A 887 1.95 -14.49 -11.09
CA PRO A 887 2.61 -13.58 -12.02
C PRO A 887 3.20 -14.26 -13.24
N ALA A 888 3.28 -15.58 -13.27
CA ALA A 888 3.92 -16.29 -14.35
C ALA A 888 3.00 -17.32 -14.97
N THR A 889 2.22 -16.88 -15.87
CA THR A 889 1.61 -17.75 -16.85
C THR A 889 2.37 -17.56 -18.14
N ASP A 890 2.82 -18.64 -18.74
CA ASP A 890 3.07 -18.60 -20.15
C ASP A 890 1.76 -18.35 -20.86
N PHE A 891 1.80 -17.46 -21.82
CA PHE A 891 0.67 -17.09 -22.63
C PHE A 891 0.86 -17.63 -24.03
N GLY A 892 -0.20 -18.15 -24.61
CA GLY A 892 -0.26 -18.33 -26.04
C GLY A 892 -0.63 -17.02 -26.75
N TRP A 893 -0.64 -17.06 -28.05
CA TRP A 893 -0.96 -15.93 -28.92
C TRP A 893 -2.35 -16.07 -29.53
N LEU A 894 -3.18 -15.04 -29.44
CA LEU A 894 -4.38 -14.90 -30.22
C LEU A 894 -4.08 -13.99 -31.41
N LYS A 895 -4.25 -14.53 -32.61
CA LYS A 895 -4.03 -13.82 -33.88
C LYS A 895 -5.37 -13.58 -34.55
N PRO A 896 -5.92 -12.35 -34.53
CA PRO A 896 -7.09 -11.98 -35.30
C PRO A 896 -6.76 -12.04 -36.77
N GLN A 897 -7.60 -12.72 -37.57
CA GLN A 897 -7.44 -12.89 -39.04
C GLN A 897 -8.26 -11.88 -39.83
#